data_0953f4a04b2c90b002c2a1f96ee45861
#
_entry.id   0953f4a04b2c90b002c2a1f96ee45861
#
_cell.length_a   1.000
_cell.length_b   1.000
_cell.length_c   1.000
_cell.angle_alpha   90.00
_cell.angle_beta   90.00
_cell.angle_gamma   90.00
#
_symmetry.space_group_name_H-M   'P 1'
#
loop_
_entity.id
_entity.type
_entity.pdbx_description
1 polymer ?
#
loop_
_entity_poly.entity_id
_entity_poly.type
_entity_poly.pdbx_seq_one_letter_code
_entity_poly.pdbx_strand_id
1 'polypeptide(L)'
;MTKRRLWMATAAGWAVAVAGAAQAQQPAQVQEVVVTGSRLAGGDRVASVETVNRTVIAAAGVGDAGQLTRLVTANSGSEAQVDQLNQPQSSGTAQFNLRNLGLGSTLVLVDGQRWTSSAVVATDGSAFVDINALVPLIALERIEVVKDGASAVYGSDAVAGVVNFITRTAVDHPELSARYAFADGSDETLVQGLGGWTLLGGDLTVAASRFHRSALSTDERDFAQAQTYGRAAWTAVTSYGQPGSYYRPSRRAYSPDPSCGDPAFQSAYLNSATDAFCRLDYSDFFDLAPEETRTQVFADYRRPVGDMRLSLQAAGSATSTTARQTPSLPILARSLSVSASHPDNPFGEDVLFRGRLLGAEAGAAKAQFDYRTWRVAAELDGDFSGGWRWSLAATASRQHVAYDKPDVIGSALQNALNGLGGPGCDPATGTPGVGACRYFNPFGSAYLGTGAPNSAALIDSLIGSAGLRGAASLTTADASTSGQALGWDGGSVDLAMGLQYRRSAFRHDWNDLVNRGDLLTAGYSPDFDGDQQALAAYAEARLHLGDQIEAQLAGRYEAYDGEGRFNPKAAVRWEVVDALALRASWGQGYRAPSVYAQSGAQAAQPSVLDRGAFVFVNTLTSGDPELKPEKSESLTFGAQWRPLDGLELSLDAWRFDYRDQVVKESAQAVINQAAADDLAGRTGTDAQSRLTRSASGALTFVQLYFINASSIETQGVDLSARYGRDLWGGRASAAADWTYVDRYDIRLNASADAVSGVGSTNLNNIGRSLPRNRGELVLDWRDGRQALTGLVHYTAGYANDR
;
A
#
# COMPACT_ATOMS: atom_id res chain seq x y z
N MET A 1 -36.86 18.46 9.18
CA MET A 1 -37.40 17.15 8.74
C MET A 1 -37.72 17.22 7.25
N THR A 2 -36.88 16.72 6.39
CA THR A 2 -37.20 16.32 5.01
C THR A 2 -36.01 15.57 4.47
N LYS A 3 -36.14 14.27 4.35
CA LYS A 3 -35.12 13.37 3.78
C LYS A 3 -35.04 13.64 2.27
N ARG A 4 -33.99 14.34 1.82
CA ARG A 4 -33.59 14.32 0.41
C ARG A 4 -32.67 13.13 0.18
N ARG A 5 -33.18 12.11 -0.51
CA ARG A 5 -32.38 11.03 -1.06
C ARG A 5 -31.52 11.62 -2.19
N LEU A 6 -30.21 11.67 -1.99
CA LEU A 6 -29.28 11.94 -3.07
C LEU A 6 -29.16 10.66 -3.91
N TRP A 7 -29.65 10.73 -5.14
CA TRP A 7 -29.31 9.77 -6.17
C TRP A 7 -27.91 10.08 -6.66
N MET A 8 -26.91 9.28 -6.29
CA MET A 8 -25.64 9.28 -7.00
C MET A 8 -25.84 8.51 -8.30
N ALA A 9 -25.88 9.23 -9.41
CA ALA A 9 -25.76 8.67 -10.74
C ALA A 9 -24.31 8.21 -10.91
N THR A 10 -24.08 6.89 -10.78
CA THR A 10 -22.83 6.28 -11.24
C THR A 10 -22.81 6.40 -12.76
N ALA A 11 -21.91 7.22 -13.28
CA ALA A 11 -21.60 7.23 -14.70
C ALA A 11 -20.95 5.88 -15.06
N ALA A 12 -21.76 4.97 -15.58
CA ALA A 12 -21.29 3.76 -16.21
C ALA A 12 -20.61 4.16 -17.55
N GLY A 13 -19.29 4.25 -17.54
CA GLY A 13 -18.50 4.44 -18.74
C GLY A 13 -18.61 3.20 -19.62
N TRP A 14 -19.27 3.30 -20.76
CA TRP A 14 -19.28 2.30 -21.83
C TRP A 14 -17.97 2.38 -22.60
N ALA A 15 -17.01 1.49 -22.31
CA ALA A 15 -15.85 1.31 -23.16
C ALA A 15 -16.23 0.36 -24.31
N VAL A 16 -16.47 0.90 -25.50
CA VAL A 16 -16.60 0.09 -26.72
C VAL A 16 -15.19 -0.14 -27.26
N ALA A 17 -14.64 -1.32 -27.01
CA ALA A 17 -13.41 -1.75 -27.65
C ALA A 17 -13.74 -2.31 -29.03
N VAL A 18 -13.41 -1.58 -30.09
CA VAL A 18 -13.43 -2.11 -31.47
C VAL A 18 -12.14 -2.94 -31.63
N ALA A 19 -12.25 -4.25 -31.43
CA ALA A 19 -11.16 -5.18 -31.71
C ALA A 19 -11.13 -5.48 -33.20
N GLY A 20 -9.99 -5.18 -33.86
CA GLY A 20 -9.70 -5.65 -35.22
C GLY A 20 -9.70 -7.17 -35.29
N ALA A 21 -10.09 -7.71 -36.41
CA ALA A 21 -10.29 -9.13 -36.68
C ALA A 21 -9.07 -9.98 -36.28
N ALA A 22 -9.18 -10.71 -35.15
CA ALA A 22 -8.28 -11.80 -34.80
C ALA A 22 -8.85 -13.08 -35.43
N GLN A 23 -8.05 -13.77 -36.24
CA GLN A 23 -8.40 -15.07 -36.78
C GLN A 23 -8.59 -16.08 -35.64
N ALA A 24 -9.68 -16.84 -35.73
CA ALA A 24 -10.01 -17.87 -34.79
C ALA A 24 -8.91 -18.97 -34.79
N GLN A 25 -8.19 -19.09 -33.68
CA GLN A 25 -7.34 -20.24 -33.41
C GLN A 25 -8.22 -21.43 -32.96
N GLN A 26 -7.86 -22.63 -33.49
CA GLN A 26 -8.34 -23.91 -32.96
C GLN A 26 -8.03 -23.99 -31.44
N PRO A 27 -8.86 -24.71 -30.65
CA PRO A 27 -8.58 -24.85 -29.24
C PRO A 27 -7.22 -25.50 -29.06
N ALA A 28 -6.24 -24.73 -28.60
CA ALA A 28 -4.98 -25.25 -28.13
C ALA A 28 -5.27 -26.31 -27.05
N GLN A 29 -4.55 -27.43 -27.11
CA GLN A 29 -4.56 -28.43 -26.03
C GLN A 29 -4.51 -27.69 -24.69
N VAL A 30 -5.44 -28.01 -23.81
CA VAL A 30 -5.48 -27.48 -22.45
C VAL A 30 -4.13 -27.80 -21.82
N GLN A 31 -3.21 -26.82 -21.82
CA GLN A 31 -2.02 -26.90 -21.01
C GLN A 31 -2.50 -27.06 -19.57
N GLU A 32 -1.92 -28.04 -18.88
CA GLU A 32 -2.20 -28.33 -17.48
C GLU A 32 -2.14 -27.02 -16.68
N VAL A 33 -3.33 -26.55 -16.24
CA VAL A 33 -3.46 -25.30 -15.50
C VAL A 33 -2.82 -25.53 -14.14
N VAL A 34 -1.61 -24.99 -13.94
CA VAL A 34 -1.00 -24.98 -12.61
C VAL A 34 -1.83 -24.01 -11.77
N VAL A 35 -2.70 -24.56 -10.95
CA VAL A 35 -3.53 -23.78 -10.02
C VAL A 35 -2.70 -23.54 -8.77
N THR A 36 -2.56 -22.27 -8.40
CA THR A 36 -1.89 -21.83 -7.16
C THR A 36 -2.59 -22.46 -5.95
N GLY A 37 -1.84 -22.82 -4.90
CA GLY A 37 -2.39 -23.40 -3.65
C GLY A 37 -1.80 -24.76 -3.29
N SER A 38 -1.15 -25.44 -4.24
CA SER A 38 -0.47 -26.72 -4.06
C SER A 38 0.88 -26.74 -4.78
N ARG A 39 1.82 -27.57 -4.29
CA ARG A 39 3.10 -27.88 -4.94
C ARG A 39 3.01 -29.15 -5.79
N LEU A 40 1.87 -29.80 -5.81
CA LEU A 40 1.59 -31.00 -6.59
C LEU A 40 1.07 -30.66 -7.99
N ALA A 41 1.38 -31.48 -8.97
CA ALA A 41 0.83 -31.37 -10.31
C ALA A 41 -0.72 -31.48 -10.29
N GLY A 42 -1.38 -30.79 -11.23
CA GLY A 42 -2.87 -30.78 -11.32
C GLY A 42 -3.56 -29.77 -10.41
N GLY A 43 -2.80 -28.92 -9.69
CA GLY A 43 -3.32 -27.80 -8.90
C GLY A 43 -4.04 -28.20 -7.62
N ASP A 44 -4.52 -27.19 -6.90
CA ASP A 44 -5.32 -27.37 -5.68
C ASP A 44 -6.80 -27.36 -6.03
N ARG A 45 -7.49 -28.52 -5.87
CA ARG A 45 -8.95 -28.61 -6.03
C ARG A 45 -9.70 -28.36 -4.72
N VAL A 46 -8.95 -28.31 -3.62
CA VAL A 46 -9.52 -28.16 -2.28
C VAL A 46 -9.62 -26.71 -1.87
N ALA A 47 -8.61 -25.88 -2.18
CA ALA A 47 -8.64 -24.45 -1.88
C ALA A 47 -9.61 -23.68 -2.77
N SER A 48 -10.17 -22.61 -2.23
CA SER A 48 -10.94 -21.62 -3.00
C SER A 48 -9.98 -20.71 -3.78
N VAL A 49 -9.87 -20.95 -5.08
CA VAL A 49 -9.05 -20.13 -5.99
C VAL A 49 -9.95 -19.31 -6.91
N GLU A 50 -9.78 -17.99 -6.86
CA GLU A 50 -10.39 -17.05 -7.79
C GLU A 50 -9.42 -16.77 -8.93
N THR A 51 -9.89 -16.78 -10.18
CA THR A 51 -9.06 -16.52 -11.35
C THR A 51 -9.60 -15.32 -12.11
N VAL A 52 -8.76 -14.29 -12.26
CA VAL A 52 -9.00 -13.14 -13.14
C VAL A 52 -8.24 -13.39 -14.44
N ASN A 53 -8.94 -13.83 -15.46
CA ASN A 53 -8.32 -14.20 -16.74
C ASN A 53 -8.04 -12.98 -17.63
N ARG A 54 -7.23 -13.17 -18.66
CA ARG A 54 -6.83 -12.12 -19.63
C ARG A 54 -8.02 -11.39 -20.24
N THR A 55 -9.11 -12.08 -20.52
CA THR A 55 -10.32 -11.45 -21.09
C THR A 55 -10.90 -10.40 -20.13
N VAL A 56 -11.02 -10.75 -18.85
CA VAL A 56 -11.50 -9.83 -17.81
C VAL A 56 -10.54 -8.66 -17.63
N ILE A 57 -9.21 -8.92 -17.59
CA ILE A 57 -8.18 -7.87 -17.50
C ILE A 57 -8.31 -6.87 -18.66
N ALA A 58 -8.46 -7.38 -19.89
CA ALA A 58 -8.61 -6.54 -21.08
C ALA A 58 -9.94 -5.77 -21.08
N ALA A 59 -11.05 -6.42 -20.71
CA ALA A 59 -12.39 -5.79 -20.68
C ALA A 59 -12.51 -4.75 -19.54
N ALA A 60 -11.82 -4.94 -18.43
CA ALA A 60 -11.79 -3.98 -17.33
C ALA A 60 -11.11 -2.66 -17.72
N GLY A 61 -10.36 -2.64 -18.83
CA GLY A 61 -9.72 -1.44 -19.37
C GLY A 61 -8.78 -0.77 -18.37
N VAL A 62 -8.13 -1.56 -17.53
CA VAL A 62 -7.23 -1.05 -16.49
C VAL A 62 -5.95 -0.45 -17.09
N GLY A 63 -5.46 0.64 -16.50
CA GLY A 63 -4.22 1.30 -16.88
C GLY A 63 -2.99 0.80 -16.15
N ASP A 64 -3.18 0.24 -14.95
CA ASP A 64 -2.10 -0.26 -14.10
C ASP A 64 -2.53 -1.48 -13.26
N ALA A 65 -1.56 -2.16 -12.63
CA ALA A 65 -1.83 -3.35 -11.82
C ALA A 65 -2.59 -3.01 -10.53
N GLY A 66 -2.48 -1.80 -10.00
CA GLY A 66 -3.26 -1.35 -8.84
C GLY A 66 -4.77 -1.37 -9.10
N GLN A 67 -5.19 -1.04 -10.31
CA GLN A 67 -6.60 -1.08 -10.71
C GLN A 67 -7.14 -2.53 -10.76
N LEU A 68 -6.27 -3.54 -10.97
CA LEU A 68 -6.66 -4.96 -10.93
C LEU A 68 -7.13 -5.40 -9.53
N THR A 69 -6.71 -4.73 -8.48
CA THR A 69 -7.12 -5.05 -7.10
C THR A 69 -8.63 -4.93 -6.90
N ARG A 70 -9.29 -4.12 -7.74
CA ARG A 70 -10.76 -3.92 -7.70
C ARG A 70 -11.52 -5.14 -8.22
N LEU A 71 -10.90 -5.94 -9.11
CA LEU A 71 -11.48 -7.14 -9.71
C LEU A 71 -11.53 -8.33 -8.73
N VAL A 72 -10.81 -8.24 -7.61
CA VAL A 72 -10.78 -9.28 -6.58
C VAL A 72 -11.67 -8.87 -5.43
N THR A 73 -12.81 -9.55 -5.26
CA THR A 73 -13.83 -9.17 -4.26
C THR A 73 -13.36 -9.35 -2.82
N ALA A 74 -12.45 -10.30 -2.57
CA ALA A 74 -11.81 -10.54 -1.27
C ALA A 74 -10.77 -9.48 -0.90
N ASN A 75 -10.34 -8.61 -1.85
CA ASN A 75 -9.38 -7.55 -1.60
C ASN A 75 -10.09 -6.34 -0.98
N SER A 76 -9.70 -5.92 0.21
CA SER A 76 -10.26 -4.77 0.92
C SER A 76 -9.17 -4.01 1.66
N GLY A 77 -9.30 -2.69 1.76
CA GLY A 77 -8.32 -1.86 2.45
C GLY A 77 -6.94 -1.83 1.77
N SER A 78 -6.85 -2.30 0.51
CA SER A 78 -5.70 -1.97 -0.31
C SER A 78 -5.83 -0.50 -0.68
N GLU A 79 -4.75 0.20 -0.51
CA GLU A 79 -4.74 1.60 -0.82
C GLU A 79 -4.39 1.74 -2.28
N ALA A 80 -5.26 2.42 -3.00
CA ALA A 80 -4.91 2.81 -4.35
C ALA A 80 -3.74 3.78 -4.27
N GLN A 81 -2.77 3.62 -5.13
CA GLN A 81 -1.59 4.48 -5.30
C GLN A 81 -1.90 5.97 -5.39
N VAL A 82 -3.14 6.34 -5.52
CA VAL A 82 -3.65 7.70 -5.65
C VAL A 82 -4.04 8.33 -4.30
N ASP A 83 -4.05 7.56 -3.20
CA ASP A 83 -4.44 8.10 -1.89
C ASP A 83 -3.27 8.78 -1.18
N GLN A 84 -2.91 9.97 -1.65
CA GLN A 84 -1.86 10.78 -1.05
C GLN A 84 -2.14 11.23 0.38
N LEU A 85 -3.41 11.39 0.75
CA LEU A 85 -3.79 11.90 2.07
C LEU A 85 -3.55 10.84 3.15
N ASN A 86 -3.77 9.56 2.83
CA ASN A 86 -3.55 8.45 3.76
C ASN A 86 -2.18 7.78 3.56
N GLN A 87 -1.61 7.82 2.33
CA GLN A 87 -0.35 7.16 2.00
C GLN A 87 0.68 8.11 1.33
N PRO A 88 1.00 9.25 1.97
CA PRO A 88 1.89 10.24 1.36
C PRO A 88 3.34 9.76 1.15
N GLN A 89 3.74 8.63 1.76
CA GLN A 89 5.10 8.10 1.71
C GLN A 89 5.29 7.02 0.65
N SER A 90 4.21 6.52 0.04
CA SER A 90 4.23 5.42 -0.94
C SER A 90 3.52 5.75 -2.26
N SER A 91 3.43 7.04 -2.61
CA SER A 91 2.85 7.50 -3.88
C SER A 91 3.47 6.79 -5.08
N GLY A 92 2.64 6.35 -6.04
CA GLY A 92 3.05 5.62 -7.23
C GLY A 92 3.14 4.10 -7.06
N THR A 93 2.95 3.57 -5.83
CA THR A 93 2.92 2.13 -5.56
C THR A 93 1.49 1.60 -5.45
N ALA A 94 1.30 0.29 -5.55
CA ALA A 94 0.02 -0.37 -5.34
C ALA A 94 0.21 -1.74 -4.66
N GLN A 95 -0.80 -2.17 -3.89
CA GLN A 95 -0.71 -3.37 -3.06
C GLN A 95 -2.01 -4.18 -3.08
N PHE A 96 -1.92 -5.48 -2.84
CA PHE A 96 -3.05 -6.30 -2.42
C PHE A 96 -3.17 -6.33 -0.88
N ASN A 97 -4.40 -6.37 -0.40
CA ASN A 97 -4.72 -6.56 1.02
C ASN A 97 -5.94 -7.49 1.13
N LEU A 98 -5.70 -8.77 1.02
CA LEU A 98 -6.79 -9.74 1.10
C LEU A 98 -7.41 -9.70 2.50
N ARG A 99 -8.75 -9.61 2.54
CA ARG A 99 -9.58 -9.59 3.77
C ARG A 99 -9.22 -8.49 4.78
N ASN A 100 -8.49 -7.45 4.34
CA ASN A 100 -7.98 -6.36 5.20
C ASN A 100 -7.10 -6.85 6.37
N LEU A 101 -6.40 -7.97 6.21
CA LEU A 101 -5.52 -8.51 7.25
C LEU A 101 -4.15 -7.83 7.31
N GLY A 102 -3.91 -6.80 6.52
CA GLY A 102 -2.67 -6.04 6.44
C GLY A 102 -1.92 -6.24 5.12
N LEU A 103 -1.24 -5.19 4.67
CA LEU A 103 -0.56 -5.16 3.36
C LEU A 103 0.54 -6.21 3.23
N GLY A 104 1.23 -6.54 4.32
CA GLY A 104 2.26 -7.58 4.34
C GLY A 104 1.73 -9.00 4.58
N SER A 105 0.42 -9.18 4.75
CA SER A 105 -0.19 -10.49 5.03
C SER A 105 -0.70 -11.21 3.78
N THR A 106 -0.56 -10.58 2.61
CA THR A 106 -0.88 -11.14 1.29
C THR A 106 0.42 -11.41 0.53
N LEU A 107 0.68 -12.68 0.25
CA LEU A 107 1.87 -13.05 -0.52
C LEU A 107 1.64 -12.80 -2.01
N VAL A 108 2.52 -12.03 -2.64
CA VAL A 108 2.50 -11.77 -4.09
C VAL A 108 3.60 -12.58 -4.78
N LEU A 109 3.21 -13.28 -5.84
CA LEU A 109 4.08 -14.12 -6.66
C LEU A 109 3.98 -13.73 -8.15
N VAL A 110 5.03 -14.01 -8.90
CA VAL A 110 5.03 -14.03 -10.37
C VAL A 110 5.51 -15.41 -10.79
N ASP A 111 4.66 -16.15 -11.50
CA ASP A 111 4.90 -17.56 -11.91
C ASP A 111 5.34 -18.46 -10.74
N GLY A 112 4.66 -18.31 -9.59
CA GLY A 112 4.92 -19.09 -8.38
C GLY A 112 6.14 -18.66 -7.56
N GLN A 113 6.86 -17.63 -7.98
CA GLN A 113 8.10 -17.17 -7.36
C GLN A 113 7.93 -15.78 -6.71
N ARG A 114 8.54 -15.59 -5.54
CA ARG A 114 8.47 -14.36 -4.76
C ARG A 114 9.10 -13.15 -5.46
N TRP A 115 8.62 -11.96 -5.09
CA TRP A 115 9.13 -10.66 -5.50
C TRP A 115 9.59 -9.85 -4.28
N THR A 116 10.56 -8.92 -4.45
CA THR A 116 11.01 -8.06 -3.36
C THR A 116 9.89 -7.16 -2.85
N SER A 117 9.95 -6.82 -1.56
CA SER A 117 9.12 -5.73 -1.04
C SER A 117 9.47 -4.39 -1.70
N SER A 118 8.57 -3.43 -1.60
CA SER A 118 8.86 -2.04 -1.94
C SER A 118 10.00 -1.48 -1.09
N ALA A 119 10.77 -0.54 -1.63
CA ALA A 119 11.81 0.20 -0.93
C ALA A 119 11.24 1.33 -0.03
N VAL A 120 9.92 1.48 0.02
CA VAL A 120 9.19 2.30 0.98
C VAL A 120 8.20 1.43 1.75
N VAL A 121 7.77 1.90 2.91
CA VAL A 121 6.72 1.26 3.71
C VAL A 121 5.45 2.08 3.68
N ALA A 122 4.32 1.44 3.99
CA ALA A 122 3.06 2.13 4.17
C ALA A 122 3.08 3.05 5.40
N THR A 123 2.11 3.94 5.51
CA THR A 123 2.00 4.90 6.63
C THR A 123 1.94 4.21 8.00
N ASP A 124 1.36 3.00 8.05
CA ASP A 124 1.33 2.16 9.26
C ASP A 124 2.65 1.42 9.54
N GLY A 125 3.67 1.56 8.68
CA GLY A 125 4.95 0.88 8.79
C GLY A 125 4.98 -0.51 8.15
N SER A 126 3.89 -0.96 7.54
CA SER A 126 3.83 -2.27 6.87
C SER A 126 4.72 -2.31 5.63
N ALA A 127 5.56 -3.34 5.51
CA ALA A 127 6.22 -3.68 4.27
C ALA A 127 5.23 -4.38 3.32
N PHE A 128 5.33 -4.13 2.02
CA PHE A 128 4.44 -4.66 0.99
C PHE A 128 5.18 -4.87 -0.33
N VAL A 129 4.64 -5.68 -1.23
CA VAL A 129 5.12 -5.79 -2.61
C VAL A 129 4.40 -4.77 -3.48
N ASP A 130 5.16 -3.94 -4.21
CA ASP A 130 4.61 -3.01 -5.19
C ASP A 130 4.19 -3.74 -6.46
N ILE A 131 2.89 -3.98 -6.62
CA ILE A 131 2.37 -4.71 -7.78
C ILE A 131 2.45 -3.90 -9.08
N ASN A 132 2.56 -2.57 -9.00
CA ASN A 132 2.80 -1.72 -10.16
C ASN A 132 4.22 -1.88 -10.74
N ALA A 133 5.15 -2.44 -9.96
CA ALA A 133 6.53 -2.67 -10.39
C ALA A 133 6.78 -4.07 -10.98
N LEU A 134 5.75 -4.93 -11.10
CA LEU A 134 5.92 -6.33 -11.52
C LEU A 134 6.23 -6.44 -13.03
N VAL A 135 5.24 -6.76 -13.82
CA VAL A 135 5.37 -6.99 -15.27
C VAL A 135 4.33 -6.17 -16.05
N PRO A 136 4.55 -5.88 -17.35
CA PRO A 136 3.54 -5.23 -18.18
C PRO A 136 2.22 -6.02 -18.18
N LEU A 137 1.07 -5.33 -18.15
CA LEU A 137 -0.24 -5.98 -18.16
C LEU A 137 -0.46 -6.89 -19.37
N ILE A 138 0.09 -6.53 -20.55
CA ILE A 138 0.00 -7.33 -21.77
C ILE A 138 0.73 -8.68 -21.65
N ALA A 139 1.69 -8.78 -20.73
CA ALA A 139 2.41 -10.03 -20.45
C ALA A 139 1.63 -10.97 -19.53
N LEU A 140 0.52 -10.53 -18.93
CA LEU A 140 -0.28 -11.38 -18.04
C LEU A 140 -1.22 -12.29 -18.83
N GLU A 141 -1.24 -13.57 -18.47
CA GLU A 141 -2.23 -14.55 -18.91
C GLU A 141 -3.44 -14.53 -17.97
N ARG A 142 -3.19 -14.53 -16.65
CA ARG A 142 -4.20 -14.46 -15.61
C ARG A 142 -3.59 -14.10 -14.26
N ILE A 143 -4.46 -13.81 -13.29
CA ILE A 143 -4.11 -13.69 -11.88
C ILE A 143 -4.87 -14.79 -11.14
N GLU A 144 -4.18 -15.56 -10.30
CA GLU A 144 -4.75 -16.56 -9.43
C GLU A 144 -4.70 -16.08 -7.98
N VAL A 145 -5.83 -16.11 -7.30
CA VAL A 145 -5.98 -15.65 -5.92
C VAL A 145 -6.44 -16.79 -5.04
N VAL A 146 -5.56 -17.30 -4.18
CA VAL A 146 -5.89 -18.25 -3.12
C VAL A 146 -6.40 -17.46 -1.93
N LYS A 147 -7.66 -17.66 -1.55
CA LYS A 147 -8.36 -16.90 -0.50
C LYS A 147 -8.26 -17.53 0.89
N ASP A 148 -7.51 -18.60 1.03
CA ASP A 148 -7.22 -19.32 2.28
C ASP A 148 -5.81 -19.06 2.78
N GLY A 149 -5.56 -19.31 4.08
CA GLY A 149 -4.21 -19.34 4.63
C GLY A 149 -3.35 -20.38 3.91
N ALA A 150 -2.21 -19.95 3.38
CA ALA A 150 -1.34 -20.79 2.55
C ALA A 150 0.12 -20.86 3.06
N SER A 151 0.37 -20.49 4.33
CA SER A 151 1.72 -20.48 4.90
C SER A 151 2.37 -21.87 4.97
N ALA A 152 1.59 -22.94 5.07
CA ALA A 152 2.10 -24.32 5.04
C ALA A 152 2.71 -24.71 3.68
N VAL A 153 2.29 -24.04 2.58
CA VAL A 153 2.77 -24.31 1.22
C VAL A 153 3.82 -23.27 0.80
N TYR A 154 3.56 -21.98 1.06
CA TYR A 154 4.37 -20.88 0.53
C TYR A 154 5.23 -20.16 1.59
N GLY A 155 5.03 -20.43 2.89
CA GLY A 155 5.78 -19.82 3.98
C GLY A 155 5.21 -18.50 4.48
N SER A 156 6.05 -17.72 5.15
CA SER A 156 5.73 -16.39 5.67
C SER A 156 5.03 -15.52 4.64
N ASP A 157 4.17 -14.59 5.09
CA ASP A 157 3.40 -13.60 4.33
C ASP A 157 2.13 -14.14 3.64
N ALA A 158 1.97 -15.48 3.51
CA ALA A 158 0.76 -16.10 2.97
C ALA A 158 -0.32 -16.32 4.04
N VAL A 159 -0.57 -15.32 4.89
CA VAL A 159 -1.53 -15.36 6.01
C VAL A 159 -2.97 -15.20 5.52
N ALA A 160 -3.22 -14.12 4.78
CA ALA A 160 -4.54 -13.81 4.22
C ALA A 160 -4.81 -14.55 2.91
N GLY A 161 -3.75 -15.01 2.26
CA GLY A 161 -3.81 -15.69 0.98
C GLY A 161 -2.61 -15.39 0.10
N VAL A 162 -2.73 -15.82 -1.17
CA VAL A 162 -1.68 -15.66 -2.19
C VAL A 162 -2.28 -15.05 -3.44
N VAL A 163 -1.59 -14.09 -4.05
CA VAL A 163 -1.89 -13.54 -5.37
C VAL A 163 -0.75 -13.87 -6.30
N ASN A 164 -1.00 -14.71 -7.30
CA ASN A 164 0.00 -15.17 -8.26
C ASN A 164 -0.30 -14.62 -9.65
N PHE A 165 0.60 -13.83 -10.18
CA PHE A 165 0.55 -13.26 -11.53
C PHE A 165 1.18 -14.27 -12.49
N ILE A 166 0.37 -14.90 -13.33
CA ILE A 166 0.82 -15.87 -14.31
C ILE A 166 1.10 -15.16 -15.63
N THR A 167 2.32 -15.33 -16.13
CA THR A 167 2.76 -14.66 -17.37
C THR A 167 2.47 -15.51 -18.61
N ARG A 168 2.35 -14.82 -19.75
CA ARG A 168 2.19 -15.45 -21.06
C ARG A 168 3.50 -16.01 -21.55
N THR A 169 3.44 -17.17 -22.16
CA THR A 169 4.56 -17.90 -22.77
C THR A 169 4.19 -18.33 -24.18
N ALA A 170 5.18 -18.60 -25.01
CA ALA A 170 5.00 -19.11 -26.38
C ALA A 170 4.01 -18.25 -27.20
N VAL A 171 4.29 -16.96 -27.35
CA VAL A 171 3.49 -16.02 -28.12
C VAL A 171 3.79 -16.18 -29.63
N ASP A 172 2.79 -16.58 -30.40
CA ASP A 172 2.95 -16.91 -31.82
C ASP A 172 2.97 -15.67 -32.74
N HIS A 173 2.43 -14.54 -32.31
CA HIS A 173 2.35 -13.32 -33.10
C HIS A 173 2.53 -12.07 -32.23
N PRO A 174 3.10 -10.98 -32.79
CA PRO A 174 3.25 -9.75 -32.06
C PRO A 174 1.89 -9.08 -31.81
N GLU A 175 1.74 -8.50 -30.63
CA GLU A 175 0.57 -7.74 -30.21
C GLU A 175 0.98 -6.31 -29.83
N LEU A 176 0.17 -5.33 -30.21
CA LEU A 176 0.27 -3.95 -29.80
C LEU A 176 -1.07 -3.52 -29.21
N SER A 177 -1.03 -2.90 -28.05
CA SER A 177 -2.22 -2.36 -27.38
C SER A 177 -1.97 -0.89 -27.01
N ALA A 178 -2.97 -0.05 -27.25
CA ALA A 178 -2.99 1.33 -26.82
C ALA A 178 -4.33 1.62 -26.15
N ARG A 179 -4.27 2.26 -24.98
CA ARG A 179 -5.43 2.71 -24.21
C ARG A 179 -5.28 4.20 -23.96
N TYR A 180 -6.36 4.92 -24.14
CA TYR A 180 -6.52 6.29 -23.70
C TYR A 180 -7.79 6.41 -22.88
N ALA A 181 -7.69 6.96 -21.69
CA ALA A 181 -8.83 7.27 -20.83
C ALA A 181 -8.72 8.72 -20.37
N PHE A 182 -9.85 9.38 -20.22
CA PHE A 182 -9.89 10.77 -19.80
C PHE A 182 -11.04 10.99 -18.83
N ALA A 183 -10.82 11.92 -17.92
CA ALA A 183 -11.83 12.52 -17.05
C ALA A 183 -11.63 14.02 -17.11
N ASP A 184 -12.60 14.78 -16.62
CA ASP A 184 -12.41 16.21 -16.49
C ASP A 184 -11.21 16.49 -15.58
N GLY A 185 -10.21 17.25 -16.08
CA GLY A 185 -8.97 17.60 -15.40
C GLY A 185 -7.85 16.55 -15.44
N SER A 186 -8.07 15.32 -15.97
CA SER A 186 -7.01 14.29 -16.01
C SER A 186 -7.17 13.30 -17.16
N ASP A 187 -6.04 12.77 -17.62
CA ASP A 187 -6.00 11.73 -18.64
C ASP A 187 -4.97 10.64 -18.33
N GLU A 188 -5.21 9.46 -18.89
CA GLU A 188 -4.31 8.32 -18.81
C GLU A 188 -4.02 7.76 -20.20
N THR A 189 -2.77 7.44 -20.46
CA THR A 189 -2.31 6.77 -21.67
C THR A 189 -1.52 5.52 -21.30
N LEU A 190 -1.83 4.38 -21.92
CA LEU A 190 -1.05 3.16 -21.82
C LEU A 190 -0.77 2.63 -23.22
N VAL A 191 0.51 2.47 -23.57
CA VAL A 191 0.96 1.80 -24.79
C VAL A 191 1.79 0.59 -24.39
N GLN A 192 1.48 -0.57 -24.96
CA GLN A 192 2.18 -1.80 -24.63
C GLN A 192 2.31 -2.70 -25.86
N GLY A 193 3.42 -3.43 -25.91
CA GLY A 193 3.72 -4.39 -26.97
C GLY A 193 4.20 -5.72 -26.39
N LEU A 194 3.89 -6.80 -27.09
CA LEU A 194 4.30 -8.17 -26.77
C LEU A 194 4.67 -8.88 -28.06
N GLY A 195 5.72 -9.68 -28.02
CA GLY A 195 6.12 -10.53 -29.15
C GLY A 195 6.84 -11.78 -28.71
N GLY A 196 6.79 -12.80 -29.53
CA GLY A 196 7.46 -14.08 -29.32
C GLY A 196 8.39 -14.42 -30.48
N TRP A 197 9.50 -15.07 -30.17
CA TRP A 197 10.50 -15.53 -31.13
C TRP A 197 11.10 -16.86 -30.70
N THR A 198 11.36 -17.74 -31.65
CA THR A 198 12.20 -18.91 -31.37
C THR A 198 13.68 -18.54 -31.51
N LEU A 199 14.44 -18.67 -30.45
CA LEU A 199 15.86 -18.31 -30.38
C LEU A 199 16.66 -19.43 -29.75
N LEU A 200 17.79 -19.85 -30.37
CA LEU A 200 18.70 -20.87 -29.81
C LEU A 200 17.99 -22.15 -29.36
N GLY A 201 16.92 -22.55 -30.08
CA GLY A 201 16.16 -23.78 -29.76
C GLY A 201 15.23 -23.65 -28.57
N GLY A 202 14.89 -22.44 -28.17
CA GLY A 202 13.91 -22.13 -27.13
C GLY A 202 12.98 -21.01 -27.58
N ASP A 203 11.93 -20.76 -26.82
CA ASP A 203 10.92 -19.73 -27.07
C ASP A 203 11.21 -18.52 -26.17
N LEU A 204 11.35 -17.35 -26.81
CA LEU A 204 11.55 -16.07 -26.16
C LEU A 204 10.25 -15.25 -26.29
N THR A 205 9.69 -14.82 -25.16
CA THR A 205 8.60 -13.85 -25.09
C THR A 205 9.13 -12.53 -24.52
N VAL A 206 8.87 -11.41 -25.16
CA VAL A 206 9.26 -10.08 -24.69
C VAL A 206 8.05 -9.15 -24.67
N ALA A 207 7.88 -8.42 -23.58
CA ALA A 207 6.86 -7.40 -23.41
C ALA A 207 7.47 -6.08 -22.95
N ALA A 208 6.86 -4.97 -23.37
CA ALA A 208 7.19 -3.63 -22.91
C ALA A 208 5.91 -2.80 -22.76
N SER A 209 5.90 -1.89 -21.81
CA SER A 209 4.80 -0.93 -21.64
C SER A 209 5.29 0.44 -21.22
N ARG A 210 4.51 1.46 -21.61
CA ARG A 210 4.64 2.82 -21.09
C ARG A 210 3.26 3.33 -20.68
N PHE A 211 3.15 3.69 -19.43
CA PHE A 211 1.98 4.31 -18.82
C PHE A 211 2.29 5.76 -18.49
N HIS A 212 1.32 6.64 -18.70
CA HIS A 212 1.34 8.02 -18.23
C HIS A 212 -0.04 8.40 -17.75
N ARG A 213 -0.11 9.09 -16.61
CA ARG A 213 -1.30 9.73 -16.07
C ARG A 213 -0.95 11.16 -15.71
N SER A 214 -1.74 12.14 -16.16
CA SER A 214 -1.69 13.50 -15.66
C SER A 214 -2.29 13.59 -14.27
N ALA A 215 -1.88 14.57 -13.48
CA ALA A 215 -2.46 14.76 -12.15
C ALA A 215 -3.96 15.07 -12.24
N LEU A 216 -4.74 14.54 -11.29
CA LEU A 216 -6.09 14.99 -10.98
C LEU A 216 -6.06 15.72 -9.66
N SER A 217 -6.23 17.02 -9.70
CA SER A 217 -6.17 17.85 -8.50
C SER A 217 -7.46 17.79 -7.67
N THR A 218 -7.35 18.04 -6.37
CA THR A 218 -8.51 18.14 -5.46
C THR A 218 -9.42 19.31 -5.80
N ASP A 219 -8.89 20.39 -6.38
CA ASP A 219 -9.66 21.55 -6.84
C ASP A 219 -10.56 21.28 -8.06
N GLU A 220 -10.35 20.19 -8.76
CA GLU A 220 -11.15 19.72 -9.88
C GLU A 220 -12.44 18.97 -9.47
N ARG A 221 -12.66 18.78 -8.18
CA ARG A 221 -13.77 17.96 -7.66
C ARG A 221 -14.45 18.62 -6.46
N ASP A 222 -15.71 18.99 -6.63
CA ASP A 222 -16.52 19.61 -5.59
C ASP A 222 -16.51 18.84 -4.27
N PHE A 223 -16.54 17.52 -4.32
CA PHE A 223 -16.54 16.69 -3.11
C PHE A 223 -15.23 16.77 -2.32
N ALA A 224 -14.14 17.18 -2.94
CA ALA A 224 -12.84 17.35 -2.30
C ALA A 224 -12.62 18.76 -1.75
N GLN A 225 -13.51 19.70 -2.06
CA GLN A 225 -13.45 21.09 -1.60
C GLN A 225 -14.06 21.26 -0.21
N ALA A 226 -13.32 21.86 0.72
CA ALA A 226 -13.77 22.08 2.10
C ALA A 226 -15.01 22.98 2.16
N GLN A 227 -15.12 23.95 1.28
CA GLN A 227 -16.21 24.92 1.24
C GLN A 227 -17.55 24.30 0.81
N THR A 228 -17.54 23.29 -0.08
CA THR A 228 -18.75 22.66 -0.61
C THR A 228 -19.50 21.86 0.45
N TYR A 229 -18.80 21.30 1.43
CA TYR A 229 -19.43 20.45 2.46
C TYR A 229 -19.89 21.21 3.70
N GLY A 230 -19.56 22.49 3.88
CA GLY A 230 -20.03 23.33 4.97
C GLY A 230 -19.87 22.77 6.37
N ARG A 231 -18.94 21.80 6.54
CA ARG A 231 -18.78 21.05 7.78
C ARG A 231 -17.40 21.27 8.39
N ALA A 232 -17.42 21.65 9.65
CA ALA A 232 -16.25 21.64 10.52
C ALA A 232 -15.56 20.26 10.67
N ALA A 233 -16.14 19.21 10.09
CA ALA A 233 -15.65 17.84 10.18
C ALA A 233 -14.65 17.45 9.07
N TRP A 234 -14.53 18.23 8.00
CA TRP A 234 -13.50 17.97 6.99
C TRP A 234 -12.24 18.77 7.34
N THR A 235 -11.15 18.04 7.51
CA THR A 235 -9.88 18.58 8.03
C THR A 235 -9.00 19.26 6.97
N ALA A 236 -9.55 19.69 5.84
CA ALA A 236 -8.80 20.45 4.84
C ALA A 236 -8.49 21.90 5.26
N VAL A 237 -9.02 22.34 6.40
CA VAL A 237 -8.75 23.65 6.97
C VAL A 237 -7.81 23.52 8.16
N THR A 238 -6.71 24.23 8.11
CA THR A 238 -5.71 24.26 9.18
C THR A 238 -5.66 25.61 9.88
N SER A 239 -5.27 25.62 11.16
CA SER A 239 -4.99 26.80 11.94
C SER A 239 -3.56 27.34 11.74
N TYR A 240 -2.89 26.97 10.66
CA TYR A 240 -1.55 27.37 10.26
C TYR A 240 -1.62 28.08 8.91
N GLY A 241 -2.09 29.31 8.91
CA GLY A 241 -2.19 30.17 7.73
C GLY A 241 -0.89 30.88 7.38
N GLN A 242 -0.98 31.66 6.30
CA GLN A 242 0.00 32.68 5.94
C GLN A 242 -0.83 33.86 5.36
N PRO A 243 -0.88 35.06 6.06
CA PRO A 243 -0.19 35.34 7.32
C PRO A 243 -0.63 34.39 8.44
N GLY A 244 0.20 34.27 9.47
CA GLY A 244 0.00 33.32 10.55
C GLY A 244 -0.77 33.86 11.75
N SER A 245 -0.54 33.21 12.89
CA SER A 245 -1.03 33.61 14.22
C SER A 245 0.12 33.62 15.20
N TYR A 246 -0.03 34.36 16.28
CA TYR A 246 1.05 34.62 17.22
C TYR A 246 0.58 34.39 18.65
N TYR A 247 1.30 33.51 19.41
CA TYR A 247 1.06 33.43 20.85
C TYR A 247 1.65 34.67 21.53
N ARG A 248 0.81 35.40 22.26
CA ARG A 248 1.17 36.62 22.97
C ARG A 248 1.28 36.35 24.46
N PRO A 249 2.49 36.41 25.07
CA PRO A 249 2.67 36.17 26.50
C PRO A 249 1.86 37.09 27.38
N SER A 250 1.70 38.34 26.98
CA SER A 250 0.89 39.36 27.73
C SER A 250 -0.60 38.96 27.82
N ARG A 251 -1.11 38.23 26.83
CA ARG A 251 -2.52 37.79 26.79
C ARG A 251 -2.69 36.34 27.15
N ARG A 252 -1.59 35.55 27.21
CA ARG A 252 -1.61 34.10 27.39
C ARG A 252 -2.50 33.39 26.35
N ALA A 253 -2.58 33.94 25.14
CA ALA A 253 -3.45 33.48 24.08
C ALA A 253 -2.83 33.74 22.69
N TYR A 254 -3.32 33.00 21.68
CA TYR A 254 -3.03 33.30 20.29
C TYR A 254 -3.87 34.50 19.81
N SER A 255 -3.29 35.28 18.90
CA SER A 255 -3.94 36.31 18.12
C SER A 255 -3.61 36.10 16.65
N PRO A 256 -4.58 36.21 15.73
CA PRO A 256 -4.27 36.19 14.31
C PRO A 256 -3.47 37.44 13.91
N ASP A 257 -2.76 37.34 12.76
CA ASP A 257 -2.19 38.52 12.14
C ASP A 257 -3.25 39.58 11.90
N PRO A 258 -2.96 40.87 12.12
CA PRO A 258 -3.92 41.96 11.88
C PRO A 258 -4.49 42.00 10.45
N SER A 259 -3.71 41.47 9.47
CA SER A 259 -4.12 41.41 8.06
C SER A 259 -4.86 40.15 7.69
N CYS A 260 -5.10 39.22 8.63
CA CYS A 260 -5.80 37.96 8.33
C CYS A 260 -7.23 38.22 7.84
N GLY A 261 -7.59 37.68 6.70
CA GLY A 261 -8.90 37.93 6.05
C GLY A 261 -8.88 39.11 5.07
N ASP A 262 -7.73 39.77 4.86
CA ASP A 262 -7.59 40.76 3.79
C ASP A 262 -7.72 40.01 2.42
N PRO A 263 -8.51 40.61 1.46
CA PRO A 263 -8.71 40.00 0.14
C PRO A 263 -7.44 39.76 -0.66
N ALA A 264 -6.32 40.38 -0.32
CA ALA A 264 -5.02 40.15 -0.94
C ALA A 264 -4.48 38.73 -0.64
N PHE A 265 -4.97 38.07 0.42
CA PHE A 265 -4.61 36.69 0.77
C PHE A 265 -5.70 35.74 0.30
N GLN A 266 -5.42 34.97 -0.76
CA GLN A 266 -6.42 34.14 -1.44
C GLN A 266 -7.02 33.03 -0.56
N SER A 267 -6.33 32.59 0.49
CA SER A 267 -6.73 31.43 1.30
C SER A 267 -6.63 31.67 2.81
N ALA A 268 -6.12 32.82 3.25
CA ALA A 268 -6.01 33.14 4.67
C ALA A 268 -7.28 33.78 5.18
N TYR A 269 -7.97 33.16 6.14
CA TYR A 269 -9.27 33.66 6.65
C TYR A 269 -9.47 33.40 8.14
N LEU A 270 -10.47 34.03 8.69
CA LEU A 270 -10.99 33.83 10.05
C LEU A 270 -12.36 33.15 9.99
N ASN A 271 -12.58 32.13 10.80
CA ASN A 271 -13.89 31.49 10.92
C ASN A 271 -14.94 32.42 11.57
N SER A 272 -14.46 33.37 12.39
CA SER A 272 -15.28 34.39 13.07
C SER A 272 -14.41 35.58 13.45
N ALA A 273 -15.03 36.69 13.80
CA ALA A 273 -14.32 37.89 14.29
C ALA A 273 -13.52 37.65 15.60
N THR A 274 -13.79 36.57 16.31
CA THR A 274 -13.10 36.16 17.55
C THR A 274 -12.19 34.95 17.37
N ASP A 275 -11.93 34.49 16.12
CA ASP A 275 -11.02 33.39 15.87
C ASP A 275 -9.60 33.76 16.30
N ALA A 276 -8.98 32.88 17.08
CA ALA A 276 -7.60 33.07 17.53
C ALA A 276 -6.56 32.73 16.45
N PHE A 277 -6.99 32.15 15.32
CA PHE A 277 -6.11 31.63 14.30
C PHE A 277 -6.42 32.15 12.91
N CYS A 278 -5.40 32.56 12.21
CA CYS A 278 -5.43 32.75 10.77
C CYS A 278 -5.35 31.38 10.10
N ARG A 279 -6.36 31.05 9.31
CA ARG A 279 -6.55 29.71 8.76
C ARG A 279 -6.17 29.65 7.29
N LEU A 280 -5.84 28.46 6.83
CA LEU A 280 -5.62 28.14 5.42
C LEU A 280 -6.51 26.96 5.05
N ASP A 281 -7.23 27.06 3.94
CA ASP A 281 -7.81 25.93 3.24
C ASP A 281 -6.72 25.30 2.37
N TYR A 282 -6.37 24.04 2.66
CA TYR A 282 -5.34 23.35 1.89
C TYR A 282 -5.90 22.34 0.88
N SER A 283 -7.24 22.27 0.74
CA SER A 283 -7.91 21.37 -0.21
C SER A 283 -7.49 21.61 -1.67
N ASP A 284 -7.08 22.83 -2.01
CA ASP A 284 -6.73 23.19 -3.39
C ASP A 284 -5.31 22.75 -3.82
N PHE A 285 -4.50 22.20 -2.89
CA PHE A 285 -3.09 21.99 -3.14
C PHE A 285 -2.69 20.52 -3.29
N PHE A 286 -3.62 19.58 -3.12
CA PHE A 286 -3.34 18.15 -3.21
C PHE A 286 -3.82 17.56 -4.53
N ASP A 287 -3.41 16.31 -4.79
CA ASP A 287 -3.90 15.51 -5.89
C ASP A 287 -4.81 14.40 -5.35
N LEU A 288 -5.95 14.17 -6.02
CA LEU A 288 -6.72 12.93 -5.90
C LEU A 288 -5.99 11.79 -6.60
N ALA A 289 -5.29 12.11 -7.69
CA ALA A 289 -4.41 11.20 -8.39
C ALA A 289 -3.15 11.97 -8.83
N PRO A 290 -1.95 11.61 -8.36
CA PRO A 290 -0.72 12.30 -8.74
C PRO A 290 -0.33 12.03 -10.20
N GLU A 291 0.45 12.92 -10.79
CA GLU A 291 1.10 12.67 -12.07
C GLU A 291 2.02 11.46 -11.95
N GLU A 292 1.93 10.54 -12.90
CA GLU A 292 2.72 9.33 -12.90
C GLU A 292 3.18 8.95 -14.30
N THR A 293 4.43 8.55 -14.44
CA THR A 293 4.98 7.91 -15.64
C THR A 293 5.66 6.62 -15.25
N ARG A 294 5.29 5.50 -15.94
CA ARG A 294 5.87 4.18 -15.70
C ARG A 294 6.29 3.54 -17.00
N THR A 295 7.50 2.97 -17.01
CA THR A 295 8.00 2.13 -18.11
C THR A 295 8.34 0.77 -17.53
N GLN A 296 7.86 -0.30 -18.18
CA GLN A 296 8.13 -1.68 -17.77
C GLN A 296 8.62 -2.48 -18.97
N VAL A 297 9.50 -3.44 -18.69
CA VAL A 297 9.99 -4.44 -19.64
C VAL A 297 9.96 -5.81 -18.97
N PHE A 298 9.68 -6.85 -19.76
CA PHE A 298 9.66 -8.23 -19.34
C PHE A 298 10.17 -9.12 -20.46
N ALA A 299 10.94 -10.15 -20.10
CA ALA A 299 11.39 -11.20 -21.01
C ALA A 299 11.30 -12.57 -20.31
N ASP A 300 10.76 -13.55 -20.99
CA ASP A 300 10.71 -14.96 -20.59
C ASP A 300 11.30 -15.82 -21.71
N TYR A 301 12.30 -16.63 -21.37
CA TYR A 301 12.95 -17.55 -22.30
C TYR A 301 12.88 -18.98 -21.77
N ARG A 302 12.29 -19.87 -22.55
CA ARG A 302 12.12 -21.29 -22.20
C ARG A 302 12.75 -22.20 -23.24
N ARG A 303 13.57 -23.13 -22.79
CA ARG A 303 14.31 -24.02 -23.67
C ARG A 303 14.34 -25.44 -23.13
N PRO A 304 14.08 -26.48 -23.96
CA PRO A 304 14.41 -27.87 -23.62
C PRO A 304 15.94 -28.06 -23.61
N VAL A 305 16.45 -28.77 -22.60
CA VAL A 305 17.87 -29.11 -22.43
C VAL A 305 17.94 -30.62 -22.14
N GLY A 306 17.98 -31.45 -23.17
CA GLY A 306 17.76 -32.89 -23.03
C GLY A 306 16.34 -33.16 -22.51
N ASP A 307 16.23 -33.93 -21.43
CA ASP A 307 14.96 -34.25 -20.78
C ASP A 307 14.55 -33.17 -19.73
N MET A 308 15.30 -32.08 -19.64
CA MET A 308 15.06 -30.97 -18.72
C MET A 308 14.48 -29.77 -19.46
N ARG A 309 13.85 -28.83 -18.74
CA ARG A 309 13.45 -27.55 -19.24
C ARG A 309 14.14 -26.45 -18.45
N LEU A 310 14.80 -25.54 -19.15
CA LEU A 310 15.36 -24.29 -18.60
C LEU A 310 14.39 -23.14 -18.87
N SER A 311 14.03 -22.42 -17.80
CA SER A 311 13.26 -21.18 -17.87
C SER A 311 14.08 -20.03 -17.30
N LEU A 312 14.19 -18.91 -18.03
CA LEU A 312 14.89 -17.71 -17.62
C LEU A 312 13.95 -16.52 -17.75
N GLN A 313 13.82 -15.72 -16.69
CA GLN A 313 13.00 -14.51 -16.70
C GLN A 313 13.81 -13.29 -16.30
N ALA A 314 13.51 -12.16 -16.93
CA ALA A 314 14.01 -10.86 -16.55
C ALA A 314 12.88 -9.82 -16.60
N ALA A 315 12.79 -8.98 -15.59
CA ALA A 315 11.83 -7.89 -15.54
C ALA A 315 12.50 -6.60 -15.02
N GLY A 316 12.02 -5.47 -15.52
CA GLY A 316 12.46 -4.15 -15.09
C GLY A 316 11.33 -3.13 -15.11
N SER A 317 11.30 -2.24 -14.13
CA SER A 317 10.33 -1.15 -14.03
C SER A 317 11.02 0.14 -13.59
N ALA A 318 10.63 1.26 -14.19
CA ALA A 318 10.99 2.60 -13.76
C ALA A 318 9.71 3.43 -13.65
N THR A 319 9.41 3.93 -12.45
CA THR A 319 8.23 4.75 -12.14
C THR A 319 8.69 6.08 -11.59
N SER A 320 8.12 7.17 -12.10
CA SER A 320 8.31 8.53 -11.59
C SER A 320 6.94 9.11 -11.27
N THR A 321 6.76 9.57 -10.03
CA THR A 321 5.50 10.14 -9.54
C THR A 321 5.77 11.50 -8.95
N THR A 322 4.99 12.50 -9.39
CA THR A 322 5.03 13.87 -8.85
C THR A 322 3.73 14.14 -8.12
N ALA A 323 3.84 14.42 -6.82
CA ALA A 323 2.72 14.65 -5.93
C ALA A 323 2.65 16.12 -5.49
N ARG A 324 1.53 16.81 -5.70
CA ARG A 324 1.30 18.19 -5.25
C ARG A 324 1.08 18.23 -3.74
N GLN A 325 1.55 19.28 -3.11
CA GLN A 325 1.42 19.54 -1.68
C GLN A 325 1.16 21.02 -1.43
N THR A 326 0.83 21.38 -0.20
CA THR A 326 0.69 22.78 0.20
C THR A 326 1.97 23.57 -0.15
N PRO A 327 1.86 24.88 -0.43
CA PRO A 327 2.98 25.74 -0.84
C PRO A 327 4.21 25.64 0.07
N SER A 328 3.98 25.56 1.37
CA SER A 328 4.97 25.17 2.38
C SER A 328 4.30 24.38 3.49
N LEU A 329 5.09 23.56 4.18
CA LEU A 329 4.58 22.77 5.27
C LEU A 329 4.34 23.62 6.53
N PRO A 330 3.34 23.30 7.38
CA PRO A 330 3.04 24.06 8.57
C PRO A 330 4.10 23.88 9.64
N ILE A 331 4.30 24.90 10.47
CA ILE A 331 5.19 24.89 11.64
C ILE A 331 4.50 24.18 12.79
N LEU A 332 4.57 22.84 12.87
CA LEU A 332 3.79 22.02 13.79
C LEU A 332 4.46 21.84 15.15
N ALA A 333 5.62 21.26 15.19
CA ALA A 333 6.25 20.78 16.43
C ALA A 333 7.43 21.64 16.89
N ARG A 334 7.58 22.86 16.35
CA ARG A 334 8.56 23.84 16.79
C ARG A 334 7.88 25.13 17.22
N SER A 335 8.41 25.75 18.25
CA SER A 335 8.05 27.11 18.63
C SER A 335 9.09 28.05 18.08
N LEU A 336 8.75 28.81 17.05
CA LEU A 336 9.60 29.85 16.47
C LEU A 336 9.27 31.20 17.10
N SER A 337 10.28 31.92 17.59
CA SER A 337 10.09 33.20 18.27
C SER A 337 10.39 34.36 17.34
N VAL A 338 9.58 35.42 17.48
CA VAL A 338 9.80 36.71 16.84
C VAL A 338 9.97 37.76 17.92
N SER A 339 11.13 38.39 17.97
CA SER A 339 11.46 39.38 18.99
C SER A 339 10.56 40.64 18.91
N ALA A 340 10.33 41.27 20.05
CA ALA A 340 9.74 42.60 20.11
C ALA A 340 10.53 43.67 19.31
N SER A 341 11.86 43.44 19.16
CA SER A 341 12.74 44.33 18.37
C SER A 341 12.71 44.04 16.87
N HIS A 342 11.99 43.06 16.39
CA HIS A 342 11.81 42.77 14.96
C HIS A 342 11.15 43.98 14.29
N PRO A 343 11.70 44.58 13.21
CA PRO A 343 11.23 45.85 12.65
C PRO A 343 9.75 45.86 12.24
N ASP A 344 9.22 44.70 11.84
CA ASP A 344 7.83 44.59 11.39
C ASP A 344 6.91 43.97 12.44
N ASN A 345 7.34 43.75 13.70
CA ASN A 345 6.51 43.15 14.75
C ASN A 345 5.43 44.15 15.25
N PRO A 346 4.14 43.93 14.94
CA PRO A 346 3.09 44.92 15.30
C PRO A 346 2.65 44.81 16.76
N PHE A 347 3.14 43.80 17.52
CA PHE A 347 2.63 43.52 18.87
C PHE A 347 3.45 44.21 19.97
N GLY A 348 4.69 44.63 19.70
CA GLY A 348 5.59 45.25 20.66
C GLY A 348 6.04 44.35 21.82
N GLU A 349 5.90 43.07 21.70
CA GLU A 349 6.32 42.03 22.64
C GLU A 349 6.90 40.84 21.89
N ASP A 350 7.73 39.99 22.53
CA ASP A 350 8.17 38.75 21.95
C ASP A 350 6.97 37.83 21.74
N VAL A 351 6.84 37.22 20.54
CA VAL A 351 5.71 36.36 20.21
C VAL A 351 6.22 35.02 19.65
N LEU A 352 5.38 33.94 19.77
CA LEU A 352 5.66 32.69 19.11
C LEU A 352 4.86 32.59 17.82
N PHE A 353 5.55 32.41 16.71
CA PHE A 353 4.95 32.30 15.38
C PHE A 353 4.31 30.92 15.15
N ARG A 354 3.05 30.94 14.76
CA ARG A 354 2.27 29.77 14.34
C ARG A 354 1.73 30.04 12.93
N GLY A 355 2.29 29.38 11.93
CA GLY A 355 1.93 29.65 10.55
C GLY A 355 2.72 28.81 9.56
N ARG A 356 2.93 29.39 8.39
CA ARG A 356 3.66 28.82 7.26
C ARG A 356 4.65 29.81 6.70
N LEU A 357 5.66 29.29 5.97
CA LEU A 357 6.62 30.15 5.25
C LEU A 357 5.97 30.83 4.04
N LEU A 358 5.20 30.06 3.26
CA LEU A 358 4.54 30.50 2.02
C LEU A 358 3.03 30.28 2.10
N GLY A 359 2.26 31.18 1.50
CA GLY A 359 0.81 31.10 1.33
C GLY A 359 0.41 30.57 -0.05
N ALA A 360 -0.89 30.70 -0.36
CA ALA A 360 -1.49 30.19 -1.59
C ALA A 360 -0.88 30.79 -2.88
N GLU A 361 -0.41 32.02 -2.82
CA GLU A 361 0.20 32.74 -3.93
C GLU A 361 1.46 32.07 -4.49
N ALA A 362 2.12 31.22 -3.70
CA ALA A 362 3.30 30.48 -4.13
C ALA A 362 2.97 29.22 -4.94
N GLY A 363 1.68 28.85 -5.00
CA GLY A 363 1.22 27.61 -5.64
C GLY A 363 1.63 26.35 -4.88
N ALA A 364 1.26 25.19 -5.39
CA ALA A 364 1.56 23.91 -4.76
C ALA A 364 3.06 23.55 -4.88
N ALA A 365 3.68 23.15 -3.78
CA ALA A 365 4.97 22.48 -3.81
C ALA A 365 4.82 21.05 -4.37
N LYS A 366 5.93 20.46 -4.86
CA LYS A 366 5.93 19.13 -5.48
C LYS A 366 6.87 18.19 -4.74
N ALA A 367 6.37 17.02 -4.35
CA ALA A 367 7.19 15.91 -3.88
C ALA A 367 7.43 14.94 -5.05
N GLN A 368 8.66 14.44 -5.17
CA GLN A 368 9.07 13.54 -6.24
C GLN A 368 9.39 12.16 -5.68
N PHE A 369 8.90 11.11 -6.37
CA PHE A 369 9.19 9.71 -6.07
C PHE A 369 9.67 9.03 -7.36
N ASP A 370 10.90 8.51 -7.35
CA ASP A 370 11.48 7.78 -8.45
C ASP A 370 11.82 6.35 -8.01
N TYR A 371 11.11 5.37 -8.56
CA TYR A 371 11.33 3.94 -8.29
C TYR A 371 12.03 3.27 -9.46
N ARG A 372 12.97 2.38 -9.17
CA ARG A 372 13.60 1.49 -10.16
C ARG A 372 13.64 0.08 -9.61
N THR A 373 12.98 -0.84 -10.29
CA THR A 373 12.90 -2.24 -9.89
C THR A 373 13.48 -3.12 -10.99
N TRP A 374 14.18 -4.16 -10.59
CA TRP A 374 14.60 -5.24 -11.49
C TRP A 374 14.43 -6.61 -10.81
N ARG A 375 14.20 -7.63 -11.60
CA ARG A 375 14.16 -9.03 -11.19
C ARG A 375 14.78 -9.91 -12.27
N VAL A 376 15.51 -10.93 -11.82
CA VAL A 376 15.92 -12.06 -12.65
C VAL A 376 15.51 -13.35 -11.94
N ALA A 377 15.09 -14.35 -12.70
CA ALA A 377 14.76 -15.67 -12.20
C ALA A 377 15.27 -16.74 -13.18
N ALA A 378 15.70 -17.86 -12.64
CA ALA A 378 16.08 -19.04 -13.39
C ALA A 378 15.43 -20.27 -12.76
N GLU A 379 14.89 -21.16 -13.58
CA GLU A 379 14.33 -22.43 -13.15
C GLU A 379 14.82 -23.52 -14.10
N LEU A 380 15.22 -24.63 -13.52
CA LEU A 380 15.56 -25.87 -14.22
C LEU A 380 14.69 -26.98 -13.65
N ASP A 381 13.86 -27.58 -14.47
CA ASP A 381 12.98 -28.66 -14.08
C ASP A 381 13.12 -29.88 -15.00
N GLY A 382 12.74 -31.05 -14.51
CA GLY A 382 12.81 -32.29 -15.26
C GLY A 382 12.14 -33.45 -14.52
N ASP A 383 12.09 -34.58 -15.17
CA ASP A 383 11.49 -35.79 -14.62
C ASP A 383 12.57 -36.79 -14.18
N PHE A 384 12.30 -37.44 -13.04
CA PHE A 384 13.05 -38.67 -12.65
C PHE A 384 12.34 -39.89 -13.21
N SER A 385 13.06 -41.01 -13.21
CA SER A 385 12.44 -42.32 -13.44
C SER A 385 11.33 -42.58 -12.41
N GLY A 386 10.21 -43.14 -12.85
CA GLY A 386 9.06 -43.43 -11.97
C GLY A 386 8.03 -42.29 -11.83
N GLY A 387 8.04 -41.29 -12.72
CA GLY A 387 7.01 -40.23 -12.79
C GLY A 387 7.18 -39.14 -11.74
N TRP A 388 8.32 -39.06 -11.07
CA TRP A 388 8.66 -37.95 -10.19
C TRP A 388 9.24 -36.78 -10.97
N ARG A 389 8.75 -35.59 -10.67
CA ARG A 389 9.27 -34.32 -11.20
C ARG A 389 10.16 -33.64 -10.16
N TRP A 390 11.18 -32.93 -10.61
CA TRP A 390 12.00 -32.08 -9.77
C TRP A 390 12.14 -30.69 -10.36
N SER A 391 12.35 -29.69 -9.51
CA SER A 391 12.60 -28.29 -9.90
C SER A 391 13.67 -27.67 -9.00
N LEU A 392 14.56 -26.90 -9.62
CA LEU A 392 15.53 -26.01 -8.97
C LEU A 392 15.26 -24.60 -9.48
N ALA A 393 15.00 -23.67 -8.59
CA ALA A 393 14.71 -22.30 -8.94
C ALA A 393 15.53 -21.31 -8.10
N ALA A 394 15.95 -20.22 -8.72
CA ALA A 394 16.60 -19.12 -8.03
C ALA A 394 16.07 -17.77 -8.53
N THR A 395 15.84 -16.84 -7.62
CA THR A 395 15.44 -15.45 -7.98
C THR A 395 16.31 -14.44 -7.26
N ALA A 396 16.55 -13.30 -7.93
CA ALA A 396 17.07 -12.10 -7.31
C ALA A 396 16.26 -10.90 -7.80
N SER A 397 15.82 -10.06 -6.88
CA SER A 397 15.07 -8.85 -7.19
C SER A 397 15.46 -7.71 -6.26
N ARG A 398 15.36 -6.49 -6.77
CA ARG A 398 15.69 -5.27 -6.01
C ARG A 398 14.86 -4.10 -6.49
N GLN A 399 14.36 -3.31 -5.55
CA GLN A 399 13.79 -2.00 -5.82
C GLN A 399 14.63 -0.92 -5.14
N HIS A 400 14.86 0.17 -5.86
CA HIS A 400 15.42 1.41 -5.34
C HIS A 400 14.35 2.50 -5.38
N VAL A 401 14.40 3.38 -4.41
CA VAL A 401 13.63 4.63 -4.40
C VAL A 401 14.56 5.82 -4.20
N ALA A 402 14.33 6.90 -4.94
CA ALA A 402 14.78 8.24 -4.61
C ALA A 402 13.53 9.07 -4.33
N TYR A 403 13.47 9.67 -3.16
CA TYR A 403 12.38 10.52 -2.71
C TYR A 403 12.93 11.88 -2.35
N ASP A 404 12.27 12.94 -2.79
CA ASP A 404 12.58 14.33 -2.47
C ASP A 404 11.28 15.09 -2.19
N LYS A 405 11.22 15.76 -1.04
CA LYS A 405 10.08 16.55 -0.60
C LYS A 405 10.55 17.88 -0.05
N PRO A 406 10.14 19.02 -0.64
CA PRO A 406 10.46 20.33 -0.11
C PRO A 406 9.96 20.51 1.33
N ASP A 407 10.80 21.06 2.19
CA ASP A 407 10.48 21.39 3.58
C ASP A 407 11.29 22.63 4.02
N VAL A 408 10.87 23.26 5.11
CA VAL A 408 11.52 24.45 5.63
C VAL A 408 12.60 24.06 6.62
N ILE A 409 13.79 24.68 6.46
CA ILE A 409 14.92 24.52 7.38
C ILE A 409 14.63 25.32 8.64
N GLY A 410 14.39 24.63 9.75
CA GLY A 410 13.90 25.26 10.99
C GLY A 410 14.92 26.20 11.63
N SER A 411 16.20 25.85 11.64
CA SER A 411 17.28 26.73 12.14
C SER A 411 17.45 27.97 11.27
N ALA A 412 17.39 27.81 9.95
CA ALA A 412 17.51 28.93 9.01
C ALA A 412 16.34 29.92 9.18
N LEU A 413 15.10 29.40 9.31
CA LEU A 413 13.93 30.26 9.55
C LEU A 413 14.03 30.98 10.88
N GLN A 414 14.45 30.33 11.97
CA GLN A 414 14.63 31.02 13.25
C GLN A 414 15.72 32.10 13.16
N ASN A 415 16.85 31.83 12.49
CA ASN A 415 17.90 32.81 12.25
C ASN A 415 17.35 34.02 11.44
N ALA A 416 16.55 33.76 10.42
CA ALA A 416 15.95 34.81 9.61
C ALA A 416 14.93 35.65 10.40
N LEU A 417 14.15 35.04 11.30
CA LEU A 417 13.26 35.78 12.24
C LEU A 417 14.04 36.67 13.19
N ASN A 418 15.32 36.33 13.47
CA ASN A 418 16.26 37.13 14.28
C ASN A 418 17.07 38.12 13.44
N GLY A 419 16.79 38.30 12.15
CA GLY A 419 17.52 39.18 11.24
C GLY A 419 18.84 38.65 10.70
N LEU A 420 19.09 37.35 10.88
CA LEU A 420 20.33 36.67 10.47
C LEU A 420 20.06 35.68 9.30
N GLY A 421 19.07 35.94 8.47
CA GLY A 421 18.72 35.14 7.29
C GLY A 421 19.36 35.68 6.00
N GLY A 422 19.23 34.87 4.94
CA GLY A 422 19.62 35.22 3.58
C GLY A 422 20.93 34.59 3.12
N PRO A 423 21.14 34.47 1.79
CA PRO A 423 22.33 33.91 1.22
C PRO A 423 23.53 34.78 1.55
N GLY A 424 24.63 34.21 2.07
CA GLY A 424 25.84 34.90 2.45
C GLY A 424 25.81 35.55 3.84
N CYS A 425 24.73 35.43 4.61
CA CYS A 425 24.72 35.77 6.04
C CYS A 425 25.32 34.62 6.85
N ASP A 426 26.32 34.91 7.69
CA ASP A 426 26.81 33.97 8.69
C ASP A 426 26.09 34.25 10.02
N PRO A 427 25.20 33.35 10.48
CA PRO A 427 24.45 33.57 11.72
C PRO A 427 25.32 33.69 12.98
N ALA A 428 26.55 33.16 12.95
CA ALA A 428 27.47 33.20 14.10
C ALA A 428 28.17 34.54 14.27
N THR A 429 28.43 35.29 13.17
CA THR A 429 29.23 36.52 13.16
C THR A 429 28.47 37.72 12.59
N GLY A 430 27.29 37.45 11.99
CA GLY A 430 26.48 38.48 11.33
C GLY A 430 25.83 39.45 12.32
N THR A 431 25.49 40.64 11.83
CA THR A 431 24.69 41.60 12.58
C THR A 431 23.27 41.62 12.03
N PRO A 432 22.24 41.49 12.88
CA PRO A 432 20.84 41.45 12.44
C PRO A 432 20.46 42.60 11.49
N GLY A 433 19.94 42.24 10.29
CA GLY A 433 19.50 43.20 9.28
C GLY A 433 20.60 44.00 8.56
N VAL A 434 21.90 43.71 8.79
CA VAL A 434 23.02 44.47 8.24
C VAL A 434 23.85 43.64 7.25
N GLY A 435 24.33 44.26 6.19
CA GLY A 435 25.18 43.63 5.17
C GLY A 435 24.41 42.57 4.35
N ALA A 436 24.82 41.31 4.42
CA ALA A 436 24.13 40.19 3.78
C ALA A 436 22.95 39.66 4.62
N CYS A 437 22.90 39.99 5.91
CA CYS A 437 21.87 39.47 6.82
C CYS A 437 20.54 40.20 6.67
N ARG A 438 19.41 39.45 6.68
CA ARG A 438 18.05 39.95 6.49
C ARG A 438 17.10 39.36 7.53
N TYR A 439 16.09 40.15 7.88
CA TYR A 439 14.93 39.68 8.59
C TYR A 439 13.98 38.96 7.62
N PHE A 440 13.42 37.84 8.02
CA PHE A 440 12.22 37.28 7.41
C PHE A 440 11.01 37.90 8.11
N ASN A 441 10.17 38.60 7.36
CA ASN A 441 8.93 39.19 7.87
C ASN A 441 7.80 38.16 7.79
N PRO A 442 7.35 37.56 8.92
CA PRO A 442 6.28 36.57 8.94
C PRO A 442 4.88 37.18 8.92
N PHE A 443 4.78 38.52 9.00
CA PHE A 443 3.53 39.27 9.11
C PHE A 443 2.94 39.59 7.74
N GLY A 444 1.61 39.80 7.70
CA GLY A 444 0.92 40.15 6.48
C GLY A 444 1.42 41.48 5.85
N SER A 445 2.05 42.35 6.63
CA SER A 445 2.69 43.57 6.14
C SER A 445 3.71 43.35 5.02
N ALA A 446 4.41 42.17 5.00
CA ALA A 446 5.33 41.80 3.95
C ALA A 446 4.65 41.69 2.57
N TYR A 447 3.41 41.34 2.53
CA TYR A 447 2.62 41.04 1.31
C TYR A 447 1.75 42.25 0.91
N LEU A 448 1.32 43.07 1.88
CA LEU A 448 0.52 44.26 1.65
C LEU A 448 1.37 45.48 1.28
N GLY A 449 2.69 45.36 1.27
CA GLY A 449 3.60 46.46 0.98
C GLY A 449 3.66 47.54 2.07
N THR A 450 3.15 47.22 3.28
CA THR A 450 3.19 48.11 4.45
C THR A 450 4.39 47.82 5.39
N GLY A 451 5.11 46.75 5.14
CA GLY A 451 6.34 46.34 5.81
C GLY A 451 7.41 45.85 4.82
N ALA A 452 8.56 45.40 5.33
CA ALA A 452 9.66 44.91 4.51
C ALA A 452 9.22 43.62 3.77
N PRO A 453 9.31 43.58 2.41
CA PRO A 453 8.98 42.35 1.67
C PRO A 453 10.06 41.28 1.83
N ASN A 454 9.69 40.02 1.81
CA ASN A 454 10.63 38.90 1.75
C ASN A 454 11.12 38.70 0.31
N SER A 455 12.40 38.82 0.08
CA SER A 455 12.96 38.56 -1.25
C SER A 455 12.97 37.08 -1.58
N ALA A 456 12.87 36.74 -2.88
CA ALA A 456 12.95 35.35 -3.33
C ALA A 456 14.23 34.65 -2.85
N ALA A 457 15.36 35.34 -2.93
CA ALA A 457 16.65 34.80 -2.46
C ALA A 457 16.69 34.51 -0.95
N LEU A 458 15.97 35.29 -0.13
CA LEU A 458 15.77 34.98 1.30
C LEU A 458 14.92 33.72 1.46
N ILE A 459 13.76 33.66 0.80
CA ILE A 459 12.83 32.53 0.87
C ILE A 459 13.53 31.25 0.42
N ASP A 460 14.24 31.27 -0.71
CA ASP A 460 14.98 30.12 -1.24
C ASP A 460 16.04 29.61 -0.26
N SER A 461 16.66 30.50 0.52
CA SER A 461 17.64 30.12 1.55
C SER A 461 17.05 29.43 2.77
N LEU A 462 15.72 29.51 2.95
CA LEU A 462 14.96 28.88 4.05
C LEU A 462 14.37 27.53 3.66
N ILE A 463 14.36 27.18 2.38
CA ILE A 463 13.80 25.95 1.85
C ILE A 463 14.90 24.93 1.66
N GLY A 464 14.72 23.76 2.23
CA GLY A 464 15.49 22.56 2.00
C GLY A 464 14.60 21.46 1.46
N SER A 465 15.07 20.23 1.54
CA SER A 465 14.26 19.06 1.20
C SER A 465 14.50 17.88 2.15
N ALA A 466 13.47 17.07 2.35
CA ALA A 466 13.61 15.75 2.94
C ALA A 466 13.95 14.76 1.82
N GLY A 467 15.22 14.42 1.70
CA GLY A 467 15.74 13.52 0.68
C GLY A 467 15.99 12.13 1.25
N LEU A 468 15.45 11.08 0.59
CA LEU A 468 15.66 9.67 0.92
C LEU A 468 16.21 8.91 -0.28
N ARG A 469 17.16 8.03 -0.05
CA ARG A 469 17.55 6.95 -0.95
C ARG A 469 17.31 5.63 -0.25
N GLY A 470 16.32 4.86 -0.74
CA GLY A 470 15.94 3.58 -0.18
C GLY A 470 16.27 2.43 -1.12
N ALA A 471 16.44 1.25 -0.56
CA ALA A 471 16.57 0.01 -1.31
C ALA A 471 15.96 -1.17 -0.54
N ALA A 472 15.24 -2.04 -1.26
CA ALA A 472 14.80 -3.33 -0.77
C ALA A 472 15.26 -4.41 -1.75
N SER A 473 15.67 -5.57 -1.25
CA SER A 473 16.10 -6.69 -2.09
C SER A 473 15.65 -8.03 -1.53
N LEU A 474 15.45 -9.00 -2.43
CA LEU A 474 15.11 -10.37 -2.11
C LEU A 474 15.91 -11.31 -3.01
N THR A 475 16.53 -12.31 -2.39
CA THR A 475 17.13 -13.46 -3.08
C THR A 475 16.47 -14.72 -2.56
N THR A 476 16.07 -15.63 -3.45
CA THR A 476 15.54 -16.95 -3.09
C THR A 476 16.26 -18.04 -3.86
N ALA A 477 16.34 -19.21 -3.24
CA ALA A 477 16.73 -20.46 -3.89
C ALA A 477 15.79 -21.56 -3.40
N ASP A 478 15.20 -22.28 -4.32
CA ASP A 478 14.21 -23.33 -4.08
C ASP A 478 14.65 -24.64 -4.74
N ALA A 479 14.48 -25.74 -4.03
CA ALA A 479 14.65 -27.08 -4.57
C ALA A 479 13.43 -27.92 -4.18
N SER A 480 12.78 -28.55 -5.14
CA SER A 480 11.57 -29.33 -4.87
C SER A 480 11.50 -30.60 -5.71
N THR A 481 10.73 -31.55 -5.22
CA THR A 481 10.36 -32.75 -5.99
C THR A 481 8.91 -33.11 -5.68
N SER A 482 8.20 -33.67 -6.66
CA SER A 482 6.83 -34.14 -6.52
C SER A 482 6.54 -35.33 -7.41
N GLY A 483 5.66 -36.22 -6.98
CA GLY A 483 5.25 -37.37 -7.75
C GLY A 483 4.30 -38.27 -6.95
N GLN A 484 3.82 -39.32 -7.58
CA GLN A 484 3.02 -40.35 -6.91
C GLN A 484 3.95 -41.25 -6.05
N ALA A 485 3.72 -41.20 -4.74
CA ALA A 485 4.50 -41.96 -3.76
C ALA A 485 3.93 -43.34 -3.56
N LEU A 486 2.63 -43.51 -3.54
CA LEU A 486 1.93 -44.78 -3.35
C LEU A 486 0.70 -44.83 -4.26
N GLY A 487 0.38 -46.06 -4.74
CA GLY A 487 -0.86 -46.33 -5.45
C GLY A 487 -1.38 -47.71 -5.05
N TRP A 488 -2.69 -47.82 -4.88
CA TRP A 488 -3.38 -49.05 -4.58
C TRP A 488 -4.74 -49.09 -5.29
N ASP A 489 -5.39 -50.23 -5.29
CA ASP A 489 -6.73 -50.33 -5.88
C ASP A 489 -7.74 -49.40 -5.16
N GLY A 490 -8.24 -48.41 -5.87
CA GLY A 490 -9.14 -47.39 -5.33
C GLY A 490 -8.48 -46.21 -4.63
N GLY A 491 -7.14 -45.98 -4.76
CA GLY A 491 -6.57 -44.77 -4.22
C GLY A 491 -5.09 -44.54 -4.53
N SER A 492 -4.61 -43.34 -4.22
CA SER A 492 -3.20 -42.96 -4.35
C SER A 492 -2.77 -41.91 -3.33
N VAL A 493 -1.48 -41.77 -3.14
CA VAL A 493 -0.83 -40.67 -2.42
C VAL A 493 0.16 -40.02 -3.36
N ASP A 494 -0.10 -38.75 -3.66
CA ASP A 494 0.88 -37.87 -4.28
C ASP A 494 1.63 -37.09 -3.19
N LEU A 495 2.94 -36.92 -3.36
CA LEU A 495 3.78 -36.23 -2.38
C LEU A 495 4.61 -35.16 -3.09
N ALA A 496 4.67 -33.98 -2.48
CA ALA A 496 5.64 -32.94 -2.82
C ALA A 496 6.47 -32.59 -1.59
N MET A 497 7.75 -32.33 -1.79
CA MET A 497 8.65 -31.87 -0.74
C MET A 497 9.70 -30.90 -1.29
N GLY A 498 10.24 -30.05 -0.44
CA GLY A 498 11.27 -29.13 -0.89
C GLY A 498 11.95 -28.35 0.23
N LEU A 499 12.99 -27.66 -0.20
CA LEU A 499 13.79 -26.75 0.61
C LEU A 499 13.76 -25.37 -0.02
N GLN A 500 13.75 -24.32 0.80
CA GLN A 500 13.82 -22.94 0.35
C GLN A 500 14.77 -22.15 1.22
N TYR A 501 15.68 -21.41 0.59
CA TYR A 501 16.47 -20.37 1.20
C TYR A 501 15.97 -19.01 0.75
N ARG A 502 15.93 -18.03 1.67
CA ARG A 502 15.53 -16.65 1.38
C ARG A 502 16.42 -15.69 2.15
N ARG A 503 16.85 -14.62 1.49
CA ARG A 503 17.49 -13.47 2.12
C ARG A 503 16.78 -12.19 1.66
N SER A 504 16.29 -11.41 2.61
CA SER A 504 15.67 -10.08 2.43
C SER A 504 16.58 -9.03 3.04
N ALA A 505 16.73 -7.86 2.38
CA ALA A 505 17.45 -6.74 2.96
C ALA A 505 16.70 -5.44 2.68
N PHE A 506 16.84 -4.48 3.60
CA PHE A 506 16.17 -3.17 3.51
C PHE A 506 17.11 -2.08 4.03
N ARG A 507 17.20 -0.95 3.29
CA ARG A 507 18.06 0.18 3.64
C ARG A 507 17.40 1.50 3.34
N HIS A 508 17.54 2.48 4.25
CA HIS A 508 17.24 3.89 4.05
C HIS A 508 18.45 4.76 4.39
N ASP A 509 18.78 5.67 3.49
CA ASP A 509 19.81 6.71 3.66
C ASP A 509 19.12 8.07 3.50
N TRP A 510 18.97 8.81 4.58
CA TRP A 510 18.40 10.15 4.59
C TRP A 510 19.48 11.21 4.34
N ASN A 511 19.06 12.38 3.88
CA ASN A 511 20.02 13.49 3.78
C ASN A 511 20.31 14.12 5.15
N ASP A 512 21.38 14.93 5.21
CA ASP A 512 21.85 15.56 6.44
C ASP A 512 20.80 16.41 7.17
N LEU A 513 19.88 17.07 6.45
CA LEU A 513 18.83 17.88 7.06
C LEU A 513 17.86 17.04 7.88
N VAL A 514 17.48 15.86 7.36
CA VAL A 514 16.65 14.88 8.08
C VAL A 514 17.43 14.26 9.22
N ASN A 515 18.68 13.82 8.97
CA ASN A 515 19.54 13.21 9.99
C ASN A 515 19.88 14.15 11.17
N ARG A 516 19.80 15.47 10.98
CA ARG A 516 19.93 16.46 12.07
C ARG A 516 18.58 16.87 12.67
N GLY A 517 17.45 16.45 12.08
CA GLY A 517 16.12 16.87 12.52
C GLY A 517 15.89 18.39 12.34
N ASP A 518 16.51 19.00 11.33
CA ASP A 518 16.44 20.45 11.13
C ASP A 518 15.35 20.88 10.14
N LEU A 519 14.55 19.95 9.64
CA LEU A 519 13.36 20.23 8.85
C LEU A 519 12.12 20.38 9.74
N LEU A 520 11.14 21.18 9.34
CA LEU A 520 9.97 21.47 10.17
C LEU A 520 9.01 20.28 10.28
N THR A 521 8.87 19.46 9.22
CA THR A 521 7.88 18.37 9.21
C THR A 521 8.49 16.99 9.04
N ALA A 522 9.65 16.83 8.43
CA ALA A 522 10.27 15.51 8.24
C ALA A 522 10.70 14.87 9.57
N GLY A 523 11.04 15.69 10.57
CA GLY A 523 11.55 15.21 11.85
C GLY A 523 12.94 14.55 11.72
N TYR A 524 13.46 14.09 12.87
CA TYR A 524 14.71 13.32 12.90
C TYR A 524 14.43 11.87 12.46
N SER A 525 15.13 11.40 11.45
CA SER A 525 15.13 9.98 11.05
C SER A 525 16.58 9.56 10.80
N PRO A 526 17.08 8.56 11.51
CA PRO A 526 18.43 8.03 11.29
C PRO A 526 18.47 7.17 10.02
N ASP A 527 19.65 7.04 9.44
CA ASP A 527 19.93 6.01 8.45
C ASP A 527 19.87 4.63 9.10
N PHE A 528 19.47 3.64 8.34
CA PHE A 528 19.56 2.26 8.78
C PHE A 528 19.72 1.30 7.60
N ASP A 529 20.32 0.15 7.86
CA ASP A 529 20.27 -1.02 7.00
C ASP A 529 20.05 -2.28 7.84
N GLY A 530 19.44 -3.29 7.26
CA GLY A 530 19.23 -4.56 7.91
C GLY A 530 18.97 -5.66 6.88
N ASP A 531 19.20 -6.90 7.30
CA ASP A 531 18.85 -8.07 6.52
C ASP A 531 18.32 -9.20 7.40
N GLN A 532 17.59 -10.11 6.79
CA GLN A 532 17.01 -11.27 7.42
C GLN A 532 17.17 -12.48 6.49
N GLN A 533 17.54 -13.63 7.06
CA GLN A 533 17.68 -14.90 6.35
C GLN A 533 16.66 -15.90 6.85
N ALA A 534 16.11 -16.70 5.95
CA ALA A 534 15.19 -17.76 6.29
C ALA A 534 15.58 -19.04 5.54
N LEU A 535 15.54 -20.17 6.25
CA LEU A 535 15.66 -21.51 5.70
C LEU A 535 14.39 -22.30 6.02
N ALA A 536 13.81 -22.94 5.02
CA ALA A 536 12.60 -23.70 5.20
C ALA A 536 12.67 -25.09 4.56
N ALA A 537 12.00 -26.05 5.20
CA ALA A 537 11.67 -27.34 4.65
C ALA A 537 10.16 -27.55 4.66
N TYR A 538 9.59 -28.09 3.61
CA TYR A 538 8.16 -28.34 3.49
C TYR A 538 7.86 -29.68 2.87
N ALA A 539 6.68 -30.21 3.21
CA ALA A 539 6.10 -31.38 2.59
C ALA A 539 4.59 -31.22 2.45
N GLU A 540 4.05 -31.75 1.37
CA GLU A 540 2.62 -31.78 1.05
C GLU A 540 2.27 -33.17 0.56
N ALA A 541 1.20 -33.76 1.11
CA ALA A 541 0.64 -35.04 0.69
C ALA A 541 -0.80 -34.84 0.25
N ARG A 542 -1.15 -35.39 -0.92
CA ARG A 542 -2.52 -35.46 -1.44
C ARG A 542 -2.93 -36.92 -1.49
N LEU A 543 -4.00 -37.24 -0.78
CA LEU A 543 -4.56 -38.56 -0.69
C LEU A 543 -5.83 -38.60 -1.53
N HIS A 544 -5.87 -39.52 -2.49
CA HIS A 544 -7.08 -39.85 -3.26
C HIS A 544 -7.66 -41.13 -2.68
N LEU A 545 -8.90 -41.06 -2.17
CA LEU A 545 -9.61 -42.18 -1.58
C LEU A 545 -10.88 -42.45 -2.42
N GLY A 546 -10.76 -43.41 -3.34
CA GLY A 546 -11.72 -43.56 -4.41
C GLY A 546 -11.76 -42.33 -5.33
N ASP A 547 -12.86 -42.19 -6.06
CA ASP A 547 -13.10 -41.05 -6.95
C ASP A 547 -13.76 -39.87 -6.21
N GLN A 548 -14.14 -40.06 -4.94
CA GLN A 548 -15.02 -39.16 -4.20
C GLN A 548 -14.28 -38.27 -3.18
N ILE A 549 -13.16 -38.72 -2.59
CA ILE A 549 -12.52 -38.00 -1.51
C ILE A 549 -11.07 -37.68 -1.88
N GLU A 550 -10.75 -36.41 -1.80
CA GLU A 550 -9.39 -35.90 -1.89
C GLU A 550 -9.05 -35.18 -0.56
N ALA A 551 -7.99 -35.62 0.12
CA ALA A 551 -7.49 -34.99 1.33
C ALA A 551 -6.09 -34.45 1.10
N GLN A 552 -5.82 -33.25 1.59
CA GLN A 552 -4.53 -32.55 1.52
C GLN A 552 -3.99 -32.37 2.93
N LEU A 553 -2.75 -32.77 3.17
CA LEU A 553 -1.99 -32.50 4.39
C LEU A 553 -0.71 -31.79 3.99
N ALA A 554 -0.43 -30.64 4.56
CA ALA A 554 0.80 -29.90 4.32
C ALA A 554 1.41 -29.44 5.63
N GLY A 555 2.73 -29.37 5.65
CA GLY A 555 3.50 -28.87 6.77
C GLY A 555 4.77 -28.20 6.30
N ARG A 556 5.09 -27.07 6.92
CA ARG A 556 6.30 -26.30 6.65
C ARG A 556 6.96 -25.91 7.96
N TYR A 557 8.23 -26.21 8.08
CA TYR A 557 9.09 -25.67 9.12
C TYR A 557 9.98 -24.60 8.49
N GLU A 558 9.96 -23.39 9.05
CA GLU A 558 10.78 -22.28 8.60
C GLU A 558 11.51 -21.68 9.79
N ALA A 559 12.82 -21.53 9.67
CA ALA A 559 13.69 -20.87 10.63
C ALA A 559 14.22 -19.57 10.02
N TYR A 560 14.12 -18.48 10.75
CA TYR A 560 14.67 -17.17 10.40
C TYR A 560 15.40 -16.60 11.62
N ASP A 561 16.62 -16.13 11.44
CA ASP A 561 17.48 -15.50 12.43
C ASP A 561 17.53 -16.26 13.81
N GLY A 562 17.44 -17.60 13.76
CA GLY A 562 17.48 -18.45 14.97
C GLY A 562 16.12 -18.85 15.55
N GLU A 563 15.01 -18.21 15.11
CA GLU A 563 13.64 -18.55 15.48
C GLU A 563 13.03 -19.52 14.47
N GLY A 564 12.45 -20.61 14.95
CA GLY A 564 11.83 -21.63 14.09
C GLY A 564 10.33 -21.78 14.33
N ARG A 565 9.56 -21.99 13.24
CA ARG A 565 8.11 -22.21 13.32
C ARG A 565 7.64 -23.30 12.39
N PHE A 566 6.74 -24.14 12.91
CA PHE A 566 6.02 -25.14 12.11
C PHE A 566 4.60 -24.67 11.81
N ASN A 567 4.17 -24.79 10.55
CA ASN A 567 2.86 -24.37 10.06
C ASN A 567 2.17 -25.56 9.37
N PRO A 568 1.16 -26.17 10.01
CA PRO A 568 0.37 -27.25 9.43
C PRO A 568 -0.83 -26.69 8.62
N LYS A 569 -1.28 -27.48 7.64
CA LYS A 569 -2.56 -27.34 6.93
C LYS A 569 -3.16 -28.70 6.72
N ALA A 570 -4.48 -28.81 6.90
CA ALA A 570 -5.27 -29.97 6.53
C ALA A 570 -6.50 -29.50 5.76
N ALA A 571 -6.80 -30.17 4.67
CA ALA A 571 -7.97 -29.85 3.87
C ALA A 571 -8.56 -31.12 3.25
N VAL A 572 -9.86 -31.10 2.97
CA VAL A 572 -10.60 -32.22 2.39
C VAL A 572 -11.63 -31.69 1.40
N ARG A 573 -11.77 -32.40 0.30
CA ARG A 573 -12.84 -32.27 -0.69
C ARG A 573 -13.55 -33.60 -0.82
N TRP A 574 -14.86 -33.58 -0.73
CA TRP A 574 -15.70 -34.76 -0.84
C TRP A 574 -16.79 -34.53 -1.91
N GLU A 575 -16.72 -35.31 -2.98
CA GLU A 575 -17.75 -35.36 -4.00
C GLU A 575 -18.91 -36.24 -3.50
N VAL A 576 -19.89 -35.59 -2.88
CA VAL A 576 -21.05 -36.29 -2.31
C VAL A 576 -21.88 -36.98 -3.40
N VAL A 577 -22.03 -36.30 -4.52
CA VAL A 577 -22.56 -36.78 -5.81
C VAL A 577 -21.88 -35.99 -6.91
N ASP A 578 -21.99 -36.43 -8.16
CA ASP A 578 -21.33 -35.80 -9.33
C ASP A 578 -21.64 -34.29 -9.44
N ALA A 579 -22.79 -33.86 -8.97
CA ALA A 579 -23.23 -32.47 -9.01
C ALA A 579 -22.84 -31.65 -7.77
N LEU A 580 -22.40 -32.27 -6.66
CA LEU A 580 -22.18 -31.60 -5.39
C LEU A 580 -20.89 -32.07 -4.73
N ALA A 581 -19.96 -31.13 -4.54
CA ALA A 581 -18.77 -31.34 -3.73
C ALA A 581 -18.78 -30.42 -2.50
N LEU A 582 -18.39 -30.95 -1.34
CA LEU A 582 -18.14 -30.22 -0.11
C LEU A 582 -16.64 -30.12 0.12
N ARG A 583 -16.20 -29.02 0.71
CA ARG A 583 -14.80 -28.81 1.07
C ARG A 583 -14.68 -28.21 2.46
N ALA A 584 -13.58 -28.54 3.13
CA ALA A 584 -13.21 -27.92 4.38
C ALA A 584 -11.69 -27.76 4.42
N SER A 585 -11.20 -26.63 4.92
CA SER A 585 -9.77 -26.40 5.16
C SER A 585 -9.55 -25.77 6.52
N TRP A 586 -8.45 -26.16 7.15
CA TRP A 586 -7.91 -25.57 8.36
C TRP A 586 -6.40 -25.41 8.18
N GLY A 587 -5.88 -24.29 8.60
CA GLY A 587 -4.44 -24.04 8.54
C GLY A 587 -3.97 -23.03 9.55
N GLN A 588 -2.71 -23.18 9.98
CA GLN A 588 -1.99 -22.18 10.72
C GLN A 588 -1.03 -21.45 9.79
N GLY A 589 -0.94 -20.15 9.97
CA GLY A 589 -0.04 -19.30 9.25
C GLY A 589 0.79 -18.43 10.19
N TYR A 590 1.83 -17.86 9.65
CA TYR A 590 2.64 -16.89 10.38
C TYR A 590 3.22 -15.87 9.41
N ARG A 591 3.63 -14.75 9.98
CA ARG A 591 4.44 -13.75 9.29
C ARG A 591 5.63 -13.38 10.15
N ALA A 592 6.83 -13.52 9.59
CA ALA A 592 8.04 -13.00 10.23
C ALA A 592 7.97 -11.47 10.28
N PRO A 593 8.46 -10.80 11.34
CA PRO A 593 8.60 -9.37 11.36
C PRO A 593 9.43 -8.92 10.16
N SER A 594 9.01 -7.83 9.49
CA SER A 594 9.79 -7.31 8.36
C SER A 594 11.13 -6.74 8.84
N VAL A 595 12.13 -6.75 7.94
CA VAL A 595 13.43 -6.11 8.22
C VAL A 595 13.24 -4.65 8.68
N TYR A 596 12.27 -3.93 8.07
CA TYR A 596 11.93 -2.57 8.48
C TYR A 596 11.41 -2.49 9.92
N ALA A 597 10.50 -3.39 10.31
CA ALA A 597 9.95 -3.38 11.67
C ALA A 597 11.01 -3.74 12.74
N GLN A 598 12.04 -4.51 12.36
CA GLN A 598 13.13 -4.89 13.27
C GLN A 598 14.23 -3.82 13.36
N SER A 599 14.53 -3.13 12.27
CA SER A 599 15.73 -2.27 12.19
C SER A 599 15.42 -0.84 11.74
N GLY A 600 14.21 -0.56 11.28
CA GLY A 600 13.85 0.72 10.66
C GLY A 600 13.56 1.82 11.68
N ALA A 601 13.34 3.01 11.16
CA ALA A 601 12.93 4.16 11.93
C ALA A 601 11.96 5.04 11.13
N GLN A 602 10.93 5.56 11.79
CA GLN A 602 9.93 6.42 11.18
C GLN A 602 9.59 7.60 12.07
N ALA A 603 9.88 8.81 11.61
CA ALA A 603 9.45 10.04 12.25
C ALA A 603 8.01 10.40 11.89
N ALA A 604 7.28 10.99 12.82
CA ALA A 604 5.94 11.55 12.62
C ALA A 604 5.69 12.72 13.57
N GLN A 605 4.63 13.50 13.29
CA GLN A 605 4.22 14.61 14.16
C GLN A 605 2.71 14.51 14.48
N PRO A 606 2.29 13.51 15.26
CA PRO A 606 0.88 13.38 15.65
C PRO A 606 0.44 14.53 16.56
N SER A 607 -0.86 14.84 16.50
CA SER A 607 -1.54 15.63 17.52
C SER A 607 -1.91 14.71 18.68
N VAL A 608 -1.48 15.05 19.90
CA VAL A 608 -1.73 14.28 21.13
C VAL A 608 -2.33 15.18 22.19
N LEU A 609 -3.10 14.59 23.09
CA LEU A 609 -3.61 15.26 24.28
C LEU A 609 -2.57 15.13 25.41
N ASP A 610 -1.93 16.25 25.80
CA ASP A 610 -1.00 16.31 26.92
C ASP A 610 -1.49 17.33 27.93
N ARG A 611 -1.70 16.91 29.20
CA ARG A 611 -2.13 17.77 30.32
C ARG A 611 -3.36 18.64 29.99
N GLY A 612 -4.33 18.06 29.26
CA GLY A 612 -5.59 18.73 28.90
C GLY A 612 -5.55 19.64 27.66
N ALA A 613 -4.43 19.70 26.95
CA ALA A 613 -4.28 20.46 25.70
C ALA A 613 -3.83 19.57 24.54
N PHE A 614 -4.38 19.79 23.34
CA PHE A 614 -3.87 19.16 22.11
C PHE A 614 -2.59 19.87 21.65
N VAL A 615 -1.53 19.09 21.50
CA VAL A 615 -0.22 19.55 21.04
C VAL A 615 0.29 18.65 19.91
N PHE A 616 0.99 19.22 18.94
CA PHE A 616 1.78 18.44 17.99
C PHE A 616 3.14 18.10 18.64
N VAL A 617 3.54 16.85 18.55
CA VAL A 617 4.78 16.36 19.15
C VAL A 617 5.59 15.58 18.12
N ASN A 618 6.91 15.73 18.12
CA ASN A 618 7.77 14.86 17.33
C ASN A 618 7.78 13.46 17.94
N THR A 619 7.60 12.45 17.10
CA THR A 619 7.74 11.04 17.49
C THR A 619 8.77 10.37 16.59
N LEU A 620 9.51 9.43 17.13
CA LEU A 620 10.33 8.47 16.39
C LEU A 620 9.88 7.07 16.76
N THR A 621 9.34 6.34 15.80
CA THR A 621 9.07 4.90 15.97
C THR A 621 10.31 4.14 15.50
N SER A 622 10.99 3.47 16.41
CA SER A 622 12.16 2.64 16.10
C SER A 622 11.78 1.18 15.93
N GLY A 623 12.53 0.46 15.14
CA GLY A 623 12.47 -0.98 15.03
C GLY A 623 12.81 -1.67 16.35
N ASP A 624 12.32 -2.90 16.51
CA ASP A 624 12.62 -3.77 17.63
C ASP A 624 13.09 -5.14 17.11
N PRO A 625 14.37 -5.51 17.31
CA PRO A 625 14.89 -6.80 16.87
C PRO A 625 14.30 -7.99 17.64
N GLU A 626 13.65 -7.78 18.80
CA GLU A 626 13.02 -8.81 19.62
C GLU A 626 11.56 -9.12 19.22
N LEU A 627 11.07 -8.50 18.14
CA LEU A 627 9.73 -8.78 17.63
C LEU A 627 9.54 -10.25 17.31
N LYS A 628 8.42 -10.80 17.75
CA LYS A 628 8.02 -12.18 17.50
C LYS A 628 7.21 -12.30 16.22
N PRO A 629 7.16 -13.51 15.60
CA PRO A 629 6.27 -13.76 14.48
C PRO A 629 4.82 -13.51 14.85
N GLU A 630 4.11 -12.88 13.95
CA GLU A 630 2.66 -12.81 13.95
C GLU A 630 2.08 -14.20 13.66
N LYS A 631 0.90 -14.53 14.17
CA LYS A 631 0.27 -15.85 14.08
C LYS A 631 -1.12 -15.75 13.54
N SER A 632 -1.51 -16.67 12.66
CA SER A 632 -2.87 -16.77 12.17
C SER A 632 -3.40 -18.19 12.23
N GLU A 633 -4.71 -18.29 12.37
CA GLU A 633 -5.48 -19.51 12.15
C GLU A 633 -6.59 -19.20 11.16
N SER A 634 -6.74 -20.05 10.15
CA SER A 634 -7.78 -19.93 9.13
C SER A 634 -8.63 -21.17 9.09
N LEU A 635 -9.93 -20.99 8.89
CA LEU A 635 -10.92 -22.07 8.75
C LEU A 635 -11.88 -21.70 7.61
N THR A 636 -12.06 -22.62 6.65
CA THR A 636 -12.98 -22.45 5.54
C THR A 636 -13.83 -23.69 5.35
N PHE A 637 -15.13 -23.47 5.12
CA PHE A 637 -16.09 -24.50 4.71
C PHE A 637 -16.76 -24.07 3.42
N GLY A 638 -16.76 -24.95 2.41
CA GLY A 638 -17.30 -24.62 1.10
C GLY A 638 -18.17 -25.73 0.52
N ALA A 639 -19.03 -25.31 -0.40
CA ALA A 639 -19.83 -26.19 -1.25
C ALA A 639 -19.72 -25.73 -2.71
N GLN A 640 -19.52 -26.67 -3.60
CA GLN A 640 -19.52 -26.46 -5.05
C GLN A 640 -20.65 -27.26 -5.65
N TRP A 641 -21.58 -26.62 -6.34
CA TRP A 641 -22.79 -27.24 -6.86
C TRP A 641 -22.93 -26.98 -8.37
N ARG A 642 -23.10 -28.05 -9.13
CA ARG A 642 -23.31 -28.05 -10.58
C ARG A 642 -24.72 -28.60 -10.90
N PRO A 643 -25.82 -27.80 -10.68
CA PRO A 643 -27.19 -28.28 -10.82
C PRO A 643 -27.59 -28.61 -12.25
N LEU A 644 -26.92 -28.03 -13.23
CA LEU A 644 -27.18 -28.25 -14.67
C LEU A 644 -25.94 -27.99 -15.48
N ASP A 645 -25.92 -28.44 -16.73
CA ASP A 645 -24.79 -28.24 -17.64
C ASP A 645 -24.49 -26.76 -17.82
N GLY A 646 -23.22 -26.42 -17.67
CA GLY A 646 -22.70 -25.07 -17.82
C GLY A 646 -22.90 -24.13 -16.62
N LEU A 647 -23.63 -24.55 -15.56
CA LEU A 647 -23.79 -23.77 -14.32
C LEU A 647 -22.99 -24.36 -13.19
N GLU A 648 -22.10 -23.56 -12.63
CA GLU A 648 -21.34 -23.85 -11.41
C GLU A 648 -21.59 -22.75 -10.38
N LEU A 649 -21.97 -23.16 -9.17
CA LEU A 649 -22.17 -22.31 -8.00
C LEU A 649 -21.19 -22.72 -6.91
N SER A 650 -20.55 -21.76 -6.25
CA SER A 650 -19.68 -21.99 -5.09
C SER A 650 -20.06 -21.07 -3.94
N LEU A 651 -20.06 -21.61 -2.74
CA LEU A 651 -20.26 -20.91 -1.48
C LEU A 651 -19.13 -21.30 -0.53
N ASP A 652 -18.42 -20.32 0.03
CA ASP A 652 -17.35 -20.52 1.01
C ASP A 652 -17.60 -19.63 2.23
N ALA A 653 -17.81 -20.22 3.39
CA ALA A 653 -17.79 -19.54 4.67
C ALA A 653 -16.39 -19.63 5.26
N TRP A 654 -15.83 -18.48 5.64
CA TRP A 654 -14.45 -18.37 6.07
C TRP A 654 -14.33 -17.60 7.39
N ARG A 655 -13.29 -17.95 8.18
CA ARG A 655 -12.88 -17.24 9.40
C ARG A 655 -11.36 -17.19 9.49
N PHE A 656 -10.84 -16.02 9.92
CA PHE A 656 -9.44 -15.80 10.26
C PHE A 656 -9.34 -15.23 11.68
N ASP A 657 -8.41 -15.76 12.44
CA ASP A 657 -7.98 -15.24 13.74
C ASP A 657 -6.49 -14.90 13.62
N TYR A 658 -6.15 -13.61 13.66
CA TYR A 658 -4.81 -13.11 13.45
C TYR A 658 -4.33 -12.37 14.69
N ARG A 659 -3.25 -12.83 15.28
CA ARG A 659 -2.75 -12.40 16.60
C ARG A 659 -1.30 -11.98 16.53
N ASP A 660 -0.87 -11.25 17.58
CA ASP A 660 0.51 -10.77 17.75
C ASP A 660 0.95 -9.89 16.56
N GLN A 661 0.01 -9.17 15.91
CA GLN A 661 0.36 -8.30 14.80
C GLN A 661 1.37 -7.25 15.22
N VAL A 662 2.38 -7.03 14.36
CA VAL A 662 3.37 -5.98 14.53
C VAL A 662 2.75 -4.66 14.11
N VAL A 663 2.66 -3.74 15.06
CA VAL A 663 2.09 -2.39 14.87
C VAL A 663 3.01 -1.35 15.50
N LYS A 664 2.85 -0.09 15.08
CA LYS A 664 3.48 1.04 15.77
C LYS A 664 2.74 1.34 17.08
N GLU A 665 3.47 1.60 18.13
CA GLU A 665 2.89 2.08 19.38
C GLU A 665 2.15 3.40 19.19
N SER A 666 1.11 3.62 19.99
CA SER A 666 0.39 4.88 20.06
C SER A 666 1.11 5.87 20.98
N ALA A 667 1.49 7.04 20.45
CA ALA A 667 2.06 8.12 21.27
C ALA A 667 1.13 8.51 22.42
N GLN A 668 -0.19 8.55 22.18
CA GLN A 668 -1.19 8.86 23.21
C GLN A 668 -1.21 7.79 24.32
N ALA A 669 -1.05 6.52 23.97
CA ALA A 669 -1.01 5.46 24.97
C ALA A 669 0.21 5.58 25.89
N VAL A 670 1.39 5.89 25.35
CA VAL A 670 2.62 6.12 26.14
C VAL A 670 2.46 7.34 27.06
N ILE A 671 1.89 8.44 26.56
CA ILE A 671 1.62 9.65 27.36
C ILE A 671 0.65 9.35 28.49
N ASN A 672 -0.45 8.63 28.22
CA ASN A 672 -1.46 8.27 29.22
C ASN A 672 -0.86 7.34 30.30
N GLN A 673 -0.01 6.39 29.90
CA GLN A 673 0.67 5.51 30.86
C GLN A 673 1.63 6.30 31.76
N ALA A 674 2.44 7.20 31.19
CA ALA A 674 3.33 8.06 31.98
C ALA A 674 2.54 8.93 32.98
N ALA A 675 1.40 9.49 32.57
CA ALA A 675 0.53 10.26 33.45
C ALA A 675 -0.11 9.40 34.56
N ALA A 676 -0.49 8.14 34.25
CA ALA A 676 -1.00 7.19 35.25
C ALA A 676 0.10 6.78 36.26
N ASP A 677 1.33 6.66 35.78
CA ASP A 677 2.49 6.37 36.64
C ASP A 677 2.77 7.54 37.59
N ASP A 678 2.74 8.78 37.08
CA ASP A 678 2.87 9.99 37.90
C ASP A 678 1.79 10.07 39.00
N LEU A 679 0.53 9.81 38.65
CA LEU A 679 -0.59 9.78 39.60
C LEU A 679 -0.45 8.69 40.66
N ALA A 680 0.16 7.55 40.31
CA ALA A 680 0.43 6.45 41.21
C ALA A 680 1.72 6.64 42.03
N GLY A 681 2.43 7.76 41.88
CA GLY A 681 3.69 8.07 42.57
C GLY A 681 4.87 7.21 42.07
N ARG A 682 4.74 6.55 40.94
CA ARG A 682 5.84 5.79 40.29
C ARG A 682 6.74 6.74 39.52
N THR A 683 8.06 6.61 39.67
CA THR A 683 9.04 7.44 38.99
C THR A 683 10.06 6.58 38.26
N GLY A 684 10.61 7.09 37.16
CA GLY A 684 11.60 6.37 36.34
C GLY A 684 11.03 5.18 35.57
N THR A 685 9.71 5.18 35.29
CA THR A 685 9.10 4.11 34.50
C THR A 685 9.50 4.21 33.01
N ASP A 686 9.34 3.11 32.28
CA ASP A 686 9.61 3.07 30.87
C ASP A 686 8.83 4.17 30.10
N ALA A 687 7.52 4.32 30.34
CA ALA A 687 6.71 5.33 29.69
C ALA A 687 7.21 6.77 29.99
N GLN A 688 7.62 7.06 31.23
CA GLN A 688 8.17 8.37 31.59
C GLN A 688 9.51 8.63 30.90
N SER A 689 10.39 7.62 30.78
CA SER A 689 11.72 7.75 30.16
C SER A 689 11.67 8.05 28.66
N ARG A 690 10.57 7.70 28.00
CA ARG A 690 10.33 7.92 26.57
C ARG A 690 9.82 9.32 26.24
N LEU A 691 9.47 10.14 27.24
CA LEU A 691 8.95 11.48 27.06
C LEU A 691 10.06 12.52 27.26
N THR A 692 10.28 13.38 26.26
CA THR A 692 11.15 14.54 26.43
C THR A 692 10.30 15.80 26.56
N ARG A 693 10.58 16.59 27.61
CA ARG A 693 9.92 17.87 27.87
C ARG A 693 10.93 19.02 27.87
N SER A 694 10.49 20.19 27.43
CA SER A 694 11.29 21.42 27.53
C SER A 694 11.41 21.86 29.00
N ALA A 695 12.28 22.85 29.27
CA ALA A 695 12.42 23.48 30.59
C ALA A 695 11.09 24.10 31.11
N SER A 696 10.19 24.49 30.20
CA SER A 696 8.85 24.96 30.55
C SER A 696 7.83 23.84 30.81
N GLY A 697 8.23 22.56 30.69
CA GLY A 697 7.38 21.38 30.88
C GLY A 697 6.56 20.97 29.64
N ALA A 698 6.68 21.68 28.50
CA ALA A 698 5.97 21.31 27.29
C ALA A 698 6.55 20.02 26.69
N LEU A 699 5.68 19.11 26.25
CA LEU A 699 6.06 17.87 25.59
C LEU A 699 6.64 18.18 24.20
N THR A 700 7.86 17.71 23.91
CA THR A 700 8.59 18.01 22.66
C THR A 700 8.89 16.76 21.84
N PHE A 701 8.99 15.58 22.49
CA PHE A 701 9.34 14.35 21.81
C PHE A 701 8.79 13.12 22.55
N VAL A 702 8.41 12.08 21.78
CA VAL A 702 8.00 10.77 22.30
C VAL A 702 8.71 9.66 21.51
N GLN A 703 9.46 8.80 22.21
CA GLN A 703 10.03 7.58 21.64
C GLN A 703 8.98 6.48 21.59
N LEU A 704 8.81 5.87 20.42
CA LEU A 704 7.91 4.76 20.14
C LEU A 704 8.68 3.56 19.57
N TYR A 705 8.06 2.38 19.61
CA TYR A 705 8.61 1.16 19.03
C TYR A 705 7.56 0.44 18.18
N PHE A 706 8.02 -0.44 17.29
CA PHE A 706 7.16 -1.49 16.76
C PHE A 706 6.99 -2.56 17.85
N ILE A 707 5.76 -3.04 18.03
CA ILE A 707 5.40 -4.01 19.07
C ILE A 707 4.44 -5.06 18.54
N ASN A 708 4.46 -6.27 19.13
CA ASN A 708 3.46 -7.30 18.89
C ASN A 708 2.24 -7.04 19.80
N ALA A 709 1.23 -6.36 19.32
CA ALA A 709 0.14 -5.90 20.20
C ALA A 709 -1.27 -6.10 19.63
N SER A 710 -1.45 -6.06 18.32
CA SER A 710 -2.77 -6.06 17.69
C SER A 710 -3.27 -7.47 17.39
N SER A 711 -4.59 -7.64 17.36
CA SER A 711 -5.24 -8.84 16.85
C SER A 711 -6.47 -8.48 16.00
N ILE A 712 -6.76 -9.32 15.00
CA ILE A 712 -7.92 -9.20 14.14
C ILE A 712 -8.66 -10.53 14.12
N GLU A 713 -9.97 -10.49 14.39
CA GLU A 713 -10.89 -11.57 14.09
C GLU A 713 -11.80 -11.14 12.94
N THR A 714 -11.81 -11.90 11.83
CA THR A 714 -12.66 -11.60 10.69
C THR A 714 -13.32 -12.87 10.16
N GLN A 715 -14.57 -12.74 9.73
CA GLN A 715 -15.35 -13.84 9.13
C GLN A 715 -16.33 -13.31 8.08
N GLY A 716 -16.71 -14.20 7.17
CA GLY A 716 -17.63 -13.83 6.11
C GLY A 716 -17.94 -14.99 5.18
N VAL A 717 -18.51 -14.64 4.03
CA VAL A 717 -18.95 -15.59 3.00
C VAL A 717 -18.52 -15.07 1.63
N ASP A 718 -17.95 -15.96 0.82
CA ASP A 718 -17.72 -15.75 -0.61
C ASP A 718 -18.73 -16.58 -1.42
N LEU A 719 -19.34 -15.95 -2.39
CA LEU A 719 -20.23 -16.57 -3.36
C LEU A 719 -19.63 -16.43 -4.75
N SER A 720 -19.72 -17.48 -5.56
CA SER A 720 -19.31 -17.43 -6.96
C SER A 720 -20.32 -18.19 -7.80
N ALA A 721 -20.66 -17.63 -8.96
CA ALA A 721 -21.50 -18.25 -9.95
C ALA A 721 -20.87 -18.15 -11.32
N ARG A 722 -20.81 -19.25 -12.05
CA ARG A 722 -20.28 -19.33 -13.42
C ARG A 722 -21.33 -20.02 -14.29
N TYR A 723 -21.69 -19.40 -15.41
CA TYR A 723 -22.61 -19.97 -16.38
C TYR A 723 -22.10 -19.78 -17.79
N GLY A 724 -22.13 -20.84 -18.58
CA GLY A 724 -21.72 -20.79 -19.98
C GLY A 724 -22.69 -21.59 -20.87
N ARG A 725 -23.10 -20.99 -21.98
CA ARG A 725 -23.98 -21.62 -22.96
C ARG A 725 -23.69 -21.09 -24.36
N ASP A 726 -23.90 -21.95 -25.37
CA ASP A 726 -23.91 -21.52 -26.75
C ASP A 726 -25.23 -20.78 -27.05
N LEU A 727 -25.08 -19.56 -27.56
CA LEU A 727 -26.18 -18.64 -27.82
C LEU A 727 -25.87 -17.74 -29.02
N TRP A 728 -26.84 -17.59 -29.93
CA TRP A 728 -26.76 -16.72 -31.12
C TRP A 728 -25.54 -17.01 -32.04
N GLY A 729 -25.20 -18.30 -32.18
CA GLY A 729 -24.06 -18.71 -33.00
C GLY A 729 -22.70 -18.48 -32.40
N GLY A 730 -22.64 -18.03 -31.17
CA GLY A 730 -21.42 -17.84 -30.36
C GLY A 730 -21.56 -18.49 -28.98
N ARG A 731 -20.55 -18.31 -28.13
CA ARG A 731 -20.54 -18.74 -26.74
C ARG A 731 -20.79 -17.54 -25.83
N ALA A 732 -21.86 -17.62 -25.03
CA ALA A 732 -22.15 -16.67 -23.97
C ALA A 732 -21.67 -17.23 -22.63
N SER A 733 -21.09 -16.39 -21.77
CA SER A 733 -20.76 -16.73 -20.38
C SER A 733 -21.08 -15.58 -19.43
N ALA A 734 -21.45 -15.94 -18.22
CA ALA A 734 -21.66 -15.03 -17.10
C ALA A 734 -20.85 -15.52 -15.90
N ALA A 735 -20.13 -14.62 -15.27
CA ALA A 735 -19.37 -14.89 -14.06
C ALA A 735 -19.72 -13.83 -13.01
N ALA A 736 -20.12 -14.25 -11.82
CA ALA A 736 -20.42 -13.38 -10.70
C ALA A 736 -19.63 -13.81 -9.47
N ASP A 737 -18.96 -12.87 -8.82
CA ASP A 737 -18.28 -13.08 -7.56
C ASP A 737 -18.78 -12.07 -6.53
N TRP A 738 -18.99 -12.51 -5.30
CA TRP A 738 -19.51 -11.70 -4.22
C TRP A 738 -18.83 -12.06 -2.90
N THR A 739 -18.30 -11.07 -2.20
CA THR A 739 -17.77 -11.20 -0.84
C THR A 739 -18.65 -10.43 0.13
N TYR A 740 -19.12 -11.10 1.16
CA TYR A 740 -19.82 -10.53 2.32
C TYR A 740 -18.96 -10.68 3.56
N VAL A 741 -18.62 -9.57 4.21
CA VAL A 741 -17.90 -9.54 5.49
C VAL A 741 -18.95 -9.42 6.60
N ASP A 742 -19.10 -10.47 7.38
CA ASP A 742 -20.01 -10.49 8.53
C ASP A 742 -19.41 -9.75 9.73
N ARG A 743 -18.16 -10.08 10.06
CA ARG A 743 -17.45 -9.56 11.22
C ARG A 743 -16.01 -9.19 10.86
N TYR A 744 -15.55 -8.08 11.41
CA TYR A 744 -14.14 -7.67 11.44
C TYR A 744 -13.91 -6.89 12.73
N ASP A 745 -13.31 -7.53 13.71
CA ASP A 745 -13.03 -6.95 15.00
C ASP A 745 -11.52 -6.81 15.19
N ILE A 746 -11.06 -5.61 15.49
CA ILE A 746 -9.66 -5.31 15.77
C ILE A 746 -9.48 -4.92 17.24
N ARG A 747 -8.44 -5.46 17.88
CA ARG A 747 -7.90 -4.98 19.15
C ARG A 747 -6.52 -4.41 18.93
N LEU A 748 -6.33 -3.17 19.31
CA LEU A 748 -5.05 -2.46 19.10
C LEU A 748 -3.97 -2.87 20.11
N ASN A 749 -4.37 -3.47 21.24
CA ASN A 749 -3.48 -4.10 22.23
C ASN A 749 -4.26 -5.11 23.05
N ALA A 750 -3.56 -5.91 23.88
CA ALA A 750 -4.16 -6.99 24.67
C ALA A 750 -5.22 -6.54 25.69
N SER A 751 -5.18 -5.29 26.15
CA SER A 751 -6.11 -4.71 27.13
C SER A 751 -7.21 -3.85 26.51
N ALA A 752 -7.15 -3.60 25.20
CA ALA A 752 -8.15 -2.79 24.51
C ALA A 752 -9.42 -3.59 24.21
N ASP A 753 -10.58 -2.94 24.27
CA ASP A 753 -11.82 -3.50 23.76
C ASP A 753 -11.72 -3.72 22.23
N ALA A 754 -12.41 -4.74 21.75
CA ALA A 754 -12.52 -4.98 20.33
C ALA A 754 -13.40 -3.91 19.66
N VAL A 755 -12.94 -3.36 18.55
CA VAL A 755 -13.67 -2.37 17.76
C VAL A 755 -14.01 -2.97 16.40
N SER A 756 -15.28 -2.87 16.00
CA SER A 756 -15.71 -3.34 14.69
C SER A 756 -15.31 -2.37 13.59
N GLY A 757 -14.69 -2.89 12.52
CA GLY A 757 -14.29 -2.13 11.34
C GLY A 757 -15.21 -2.32 10.14
N VAL A 758 -16.20 -3.21 10.20
CA VAL A 758 -17.06 -3.52 9.06
C VAL A 758 -17.99 -2.36 8.70
N GLY A 759 -18.00 -1.95 7.44
CA GLY A 759 -18.84 -0.87 6.94
C GLY A 759 -18.38 0.50 7.38
N SER A 760 -17.13 0.65 7.82
CA SER A 760 -16.56 1.92 8.24
C SER A 760 -15.16 2.17 7.69
N THR A 761 -14.77 3.44 7.69
CA THR A 761 -13.40 3.92 7.58
C THR A 761 -13.13 4.76 8.81
N ASN A 762 -12.25 4.32 9.68
CA ASN A 762 -11.93 5.01 10.93
C ASN A 762 -10.49 4.71 11.37
N LEU A 763 -10.06 5.33 12.46
CA LEU A 763 -8.72 5.10 13.01
C LEU A 763 -8.52 3.67 13.55
N ASN A 764 -9.61 2.98 13.87
CA ASN A 764 -9.55 1.64 14.45
C ASN A 764 -9.31 0.54 13.40
N ASN A 765 -9.74 0.74 12.15
CA ASN A 765 -9.35 -0.11 11.03
C ASN A 765 -8.14 0.47 10.26
N ILE A 766 -7.30 1.21 10.97
CA ILE A 766 -6.07 1.84 10.45
C ILE A 766 -6.37 2.82 9.31
N GLY A 767 -7.56 3.45 9.33
CA GLY A 767 -7.99 4.39 8.30
C GLY A 767 -8.34 3.75 6.96
N ARG A 768 -8.44 2.41 6.88
CA ARG A 768 -8.75 1.67 5.66
C ARG A 768 -10.24 1.40 5.56
N SER A 769 -10.78 1.51 4.34
CA SER A 769 -12.19 1.21 4.11
C SER A 769 -12.42 -0.30 4.07
N LEU A 770 -13.45 -0.76 4.80
CA LEU A 770 -13.88 -2.14 4.79
C LEU A 770 -15.39 -2.21 4.47
N PRO A 771 -15.79 -2.14 3.20
CA PRO A 771 -17.19 -2.28 2.81
C PRO A 771 -17.70 -3.68 3.16
N ARG A 772 -18.94 -3.77 3.68
CA ARG A 772 -19.56 -5.05 4.06
C ARG A 772 -19.77 -5.98 2.87
N ASN A 773 -20.04 -5.43 1.69
CA ASN A 773 -20.31 -6.17 0.47
C ASN A 773 -19.45 -5.63 -0.68
N ARG A 774 -18.88 -6.57 -1.43
CA ARG A 774 -18.24 -6.32 -2.72
C ARG A 774 -18.68 -7.37 -3.72
N GLY A 775 -18.92 -6.95 -4.95
CA GLY A 775 -19.37 -7.87 -6.00
C GLY A 775 -18.81 -7.49 -7.35
N GLU A 776 -18.66 -8.49 -8.20
CA GLU A 776 -18.26 -8.34 -9.59
C GLU A 776 -19.15 -9.22 -10.46
N LEU A 777 -19.60 -8.70 -11.60
CA LEU A 777 -20.33 -9.44 -12.62
C LEU A 777 -19.67 -9.20 -13.96
N VAL A 778 -19.27 -10.28 -14.61
CA VAL A 778 -18.73 -10.29 -15.96
C VAL A 778 -19.69 -11.02 -16.88
N LEU A 779 -20.09 -10.37 -17.97
CA LEU A 779 -20.88 -10.96 -19.04
C LEU A 779 -20.05 -10.95 -20.32
N ASP A 780 -19.86 -12.10 -20.94
CA ASP A 780 -19.06 -12.24 -22.16
C ASP A 780 -19.80 -13.03 -23.23
N TRP A 781 -19.73 -12.56 -24.47
CA TRP A 781 -20.24 -13.27 -25.61
C TRP A 781 -19.24 -13.19 -26.78
N ARG A 782 -18.98 -14.30 -27.47
CA ARG A 782 -18.02 -14.42 -28.56
C ARG A 782 -18.51 -15.36 -29.65
N ASP A 783 -18.36 -14.97 -30.93
CA ASP A 783 -18.70 -15.81 -32.09
C ASP A 783 -17.51 -16.16 -32.99
N GLY A 784 -16.29 -15.93 -32.55
CA GLY A 784 -15.04 -16.09 -33.31
C GLY A 784 -14.62 -14.89 -34.16
N ARG A 785 -15.55 -13.96 -34.43
CA ARG A 785 -15.26 -12.68 -35.12
C ARG A 785 -15.52 -11.47 -34.25
N GLN A 786 -16.46 -11.60 -33.33
CA GLN A 786 -16.87 -10.50 -32.46
C GLN A 786 -16.83 -10.98 -31.01
N ALA A 787 -16.49 -10.06 -30.13
CA ALA A 787 -16.55 -10.24 -28.71
C ALA A 787 -17.25 -9.04 -28.07
N LEU A 788 -18.16 -9.31 -27.14
CA LEU A 788 -18.82 -8.31 -26.32
C LEU A 788 -18.62 -8.70 -24.86
N THR A 789 -17.98 -7.85 -24.09
CA THR A 789 -17.80 -8.07 -22.65
C THR A 789 -18.36 -6.89 -21.88
N GLY A 790 -19.24 -7.17 -20.92
CA GLY A 790 -19.76 -6.22 -19.94
C GLY A 790 -19.24 -6.55 -18.55
N LEU A 791 -18.84 -5.52 -17.80
CA LEU A 791 -18.32 -5.66 -16.45
C LEU A 791 -19.06 -4.72 -15.51
N VAL A 792 -19.54 -5.24 -14.38
CA VAL A 792 -20.19 -4.47 -13.33
C VAL A 792 -19.45 -4.73 -12.02
N HIS A 793 -18.93 -3.65 -11.43
CA HIS A 793 -18.29 -3.69 -10.13
C HIS A 793 -19.17 -3.00 -9.08
N TYR A 794 -19.39 -3.65 -7.95
CA TYR A 794 -20.17 -3.14 -6.84
C TYR A 794 -19.34 -3.08 -5.56
N THR A 795 -19.39 -1.94 -4.89
CA THR A 795 -18.85 -1.75 -3.54
C THR A 795 -19.93 -1.09 -2.68
N ALA A 796 -20.29 -1.71 -1.56
CA ALA A 796 -21.23 -1.12 -0.61
C ALA A 796 -20.67 0.15 0.01
N GLY A 797 -21.56 1.08 0.38
CA GLY A 797 -21.20 2.26 1.13
C GLY A 797 -20.66 1.92 2.51
N TYR A 798 -19.81 2.79 3.05
CA TYR A 798 -19.29 2.73 4.41
C TYR A 798 -19.34 4.11 5.08
N ALA A 799 -19.42 4.09 6.42
CA ALA A 799 -19.42 5.30 7.21
C ALA A 799 -17.97 5.79 7.44
N ASN A 800 -17.80 7.10 7.50
CA ASN A 800 -16.57 7.70 8.00
C ASN A 800 -16.82 8.16 9.44
N ASP A 801 -16.17 7.51 10.39
CA ASP A 801 -16.32 7.72 11.82
C ASP A 801 -15.24 8.65 12.40
N ARG A 802 -14.50 9.34 11.54
CA ARG A 802 -13.46 10.30 11.93
C ARG A 802 -14.03 11.57 12.50
#